data_221fd7020f0698db33ad66b72d2a838f
#
_entry.id   221fd7020f0698db33ad66b72d2a838f
#
_cell.length_a   1.000
_cell.length_b   1.000
_cell.length_c   1.000
_cell.angle_alpha   90.00
_cell.angle_beta   90.00
_cell.angle_gamma   90.00
#
_symmetry.space_group_name_H-M   'P 1'
#
loop_
_entity.id
_entity.type
_entity.pdbx_description
1 polymer ?
#
loop_
_entity_poly.entity_id
_entity_poly.type
_entity_poly.pdbx_seq_one_letter_code
_entity_poly.pdbx_strand_id
1 'polypeptide(L)'
;MKLNPTVSALVIAAGMTMPTVMFGAAADLDSCCTPADKDQPKVGANLANQSYSSLNQISKANLNALGAAWMTRVSPVPATTPGPSAGTTDTGQQTTPVVVDGVIYLDTPNGGVIAVDGATGVAKWKWTPTVANTGFAPTGTRRGVSVGDGKVFTLAGGQRVVALDKNTGAQVWVSQPTGPAGASLGNIAKVATVYYDGMIYLGGNDGNRNAAFAVRSSDGALVWSFYGGAAPGVVVTDVNGVTIDAGATWGPLQANGLSCALTAGVSPWIHPSVDPELGMVYYTFGNVRSCGSSQDGSGRPGDNLWGNSVVAFDLKTGAYKWHFQSIRHDHWDMDNVHPPVLADVNIGGQSKKALYYGSKSAMTFVLDRTNGKSLLGVVEKARPLDSRQQSATTQKFPAQGMWFPECVVWEPLGTGNIPGSPWRGVPNYDGYQPNAVGQLVYTEPNYLDVDKPFVTYPAEYGSTHRLGCMYDDHWDLPVLSTTSQNGGPDWSNHGFSPRTNLYYVPYGINNVAHDRTEGGNGLRPIGQYQTGGVVAINASTNQVVWRNHFGLDVAHGQHPLITSSDLLFIGMPDGNFIAMDAVDGKELWRFQTGASISSGAVTYAIGGQQFVAILAAGTGIPYGNSITEGDLLWAFKLGGNFKTASGSSELPTPAPLALRRPVGNTAASALVPPNTVLLARSNGTATATADSTATGAMVPSTLTVPVGTTVTFLNPGPTTFATNPNLKAHCATQFFEGLFNPKLNPGESFQYTFTRAGEYFYNDCTDPRPTGKVVVVGVPQDLPGALQFVPGILSMRPANGVHTNVQGLATAMLKVPVGYTFDGNVQLKTPLSTTLFPAVTATMTSDGATLIATFDKALIDNNMPEGAAVPLVVTANFMNAGVQKQLSSTANVRVVK
;
A
#
# COMPACT_ATOMS: atom_id res chain seq x y z
N MET A 1 36.38 -44.91 -68.62
CA MET A 1 36.03 -46.31 -68.34
C MET A 1 36.38 -46.57 -66.86
N LYS A 2 35.35 -46.73 -66.00
CA LYS A 2 35.28 -47.66 -64.86
C LYS A 2 36.59 -47.78 -64.01
N LEU A 3 36.57 -47.65 -62.69
CA LEU A 3 35.75 -47.90 -61.56
C LEU A 3 36.61 -47.78 -60.30
N ASN A 4 36.14 -47.10 -59.37
CA ASN A 4 35.88 -47.45 -58.00
C ASN A 4 36.95 -47.86 -56.97
N PRO A 5 36.55 -47.56 -55.70
CA PRO A 5 37.43 -46.95 -54.72
C PRO A 5 37.73 -47.90 -53.55
N THR A 6 38.75 -47.57 -52.79
CA THR A 6 38.96 -48.24 -51.47
C THR A 6 38.92 -47.17 -50.40
N VAL A 7 37.91 -47.28 -49.52
CA VAL A 7 37.71 -46.45 -48.33
C VAL A 7 38.66 -46.99 -47.23
N SER A 8 39.55 -46.12 -46.78
CA SER A 8 40.29 -46.34 -45.51
C SER A 8 39.60 -45.49 -44.43
N ALA A 9 39.01 -46.15 -43.46
CA ALA A 9 38.39 -45.51 -42.27
C ALA A 9 39.54 -45.05 -41.32
N LEU A 10 39.65 -43.73 -41.19
CA LEU A 10 40.43 -43.07 -40.13
C LEU A 10 39.53 -42.82 -38.93
N VAL A 11 39.74 -43.60 -37.87
CA VAL A 11 39.04 -43.31 -36.56
C VAL A 11 39.74 -42.15 -35.91
N ILE A 12 39.14 -40.95 -35.99
CA ILE A 12 39.52 -39.80 -35.19
C ILE A 12 38.70 -39.88 -33.90
N ALA A 13 39.33 -40.20 -32.77
CA ALA A 13 38.78 -40.03 -31.45
C ALA A 13 38.69 -38.53 -31.17
N ALA A 14 37.53 -37.93 -31.45
CA ALA A 14 37.20 -36.59 -30.98
C ALA A 14 36.86 -36.67 -29.49
N GLY A 15 37.81 -36.25 -28.66
CA GLY A 15 37.52 -35.96 -27.26
C GLY A 15 36.48 -34.83 -27.20
N MET A 16 35.22 -35.16 -26.86
CA MET A 16 34.22 -34.17 -26.47
C MET A 16 34.61 -33.62 -25.10
N THR A 17 35.30 -32.51 -25.10
CA THR A 17 35.24 -31.58 -23.96
C THR A 17 33.85 -31.02 -23.95
N MET A 18 32.98 -31.52 -23.07
CA MET A 18 31.73 -30.80 -22.74
C MET A 18 32.12 -29.41 -22.26
N PRO A 19 31.54 -28.34 -22.84
CA PRO A 19 31.70 -27.05 -22.22
C PRO A 19 31.06 -27.15 -20.84
N THR A 20 31.85 -26.94 -19.80
CA THR A 20 31.34 -26.59 -18.49
C THR A 20 30.46 -25.37 -18.72
N VAL A 21 29.14 -25.58 -18.72
CA VAL A 21 28.16 -24.48 -18.59
C VAL A 21 28.46 -23.88 -17.24
N MET A 22 29.24 -22.82 -17.21
CA MET A 22 29.25 -21.89 -16.11
C MET A 22 27.80 -21.42 -16.03
N PHE A 23 27.10 -21.80 -14.97
CA PHE A 23 25.85 -21.19 -14.58
C PHE A 23 26.20 -19.73 -14.30
N GLY A 24 25.87 -18.85 -15.26
CA GLY A 24 26.12 -17.43 -15.16
C GLY A 24 25.47 -16.90 -13.89
N ALA A 25 26.11 -15.94 -13.27
CA ALA A 25 25.50 -15.00 -12.36
C ALA A 25 24.14 -14.58 -12.94
N ALA A 26 23.15 -14.36 -12.09
CA ALA A 26 21.84 -13.89 -12.50
C ALA A 26 22.03 -12.83 -13.60
N ALA A 27 21.47 -13.09 -14.78
CA ALA A 27 21.85 -12.40 -15.99
C ALA A 27 21.83 -10.90 -15.73
N ASP A 28 22.95 -10.23 -15.90
CA ASP A 28 23.03 -8.79 -15.99
C ASP A 28 22.06 -8.43 -17.11
N LEU A 29 20.95 -7.76 -16.76
CA LEU A 29 19.93 -7.43 -17.73
C LEU A 29 20.53 -6.38 -18.68
N ASP A 30 20.81 -6.76 -19.91
CA ASP A 30 21.41 -5.88 -20.92
C ASP A 30 20.52 -4.69 -21.28
N SER A 31 19.24 -4.73 -20.93
CA SER A 31 18.25 -3.67 -21.14
C SER A 31 17.46 -3.41 -19.86
N CYS A 32 17.13 -2.14 -19.64
CA CYS A 32 16.29 -1.73 -18.51
C CYS A 32 14.97 -2.47 -18.45
N CYS A 33 14.40 -2.73 -19.65
CA CYS A 33 13.00 -2.98 -19.85
C CYS A 33 12.69 -4.43 -20.25
N THR A 34 13.68 -5.33 -20.18
CA THR A 34 13.47 -6.77 -20.35
C THR A 34 12.53 -7.27 -19.26
N PRO A 35 11.37 -7.87 -19.62
CA PRO A 35 10.47 -8.43 -18.64
C PRO A 35 11.15 -9.48 -17.77
N ALA A 36 10.82 -9.48 -16.48
CA ALA A 36 11.25 -10.58 -15.62
C ALA A 36 10.61 -11.90 -16.07
N ASP A 37 11.33 -12.99 -15.95
CA ASP A 37 10.88 -14.34 -16.31
C ASP A 37 10.83 -15.24 -15.07
N LYS A 38 11.59 -16.35 -15.07
CA LYS A 38 11.71 -17.27 -13.93
C LYS A 38 12.34 -16.67 -12.68
N ASP A 39 13.06 -15.56 -12.83
CA ASP A 39 13.79 -14.87 -11.77
C ASP A 39 13.36 -13.39 -11.66
N GLN A 40 13.39 -12.85 -10.45
CA GLN A 40 13.17 -11.44 -10.13
C GLN A 40 14.23 -10.99 -9.11
N PRO A 41 15.43 -10.56 -9.57
CA PRO A 41 16.59 -10.36 -8.70
C PRO A 41 16.55 -9.07 -7.85
N LYS A 42 15.55 -8.23 -8.07
CA LYS A 42 15.34 -6.97 -7.34
C LYS A 42 13.86 -6.62 -7.20
N VAL A 43 13.55 -5.76 -6.28
CA VAL A 43 12.22 -5.17 -6.11
C VAL A 43 11.82 -4.41 -7.37
N GLY A 44 10.57 -4.56 -7.82
CA GLY A 44 10.06 -3.94 -9.06
C GLY A 44 10.29 -4.79 -10.31
N ALA A 45 10.68 -6.05 -10.14
CA ALA A 45 10.86 -7.10 -11.15
C ALA A 45 12.10 -6.91 -12.05
N ASN A 46 12.26 -5.78 -12.72
CA ASN A 46 13.38 -5.49 -13.61
C ASN A 46 14.03 -4.12 -13.29
N LEU A 47 15.06 -3.75 -14.03
CA LEU A 47 15.79 -2.49 -13.82
C LEU A 47 14.92 -1.24 -14.07
N ALA A 48 13.88 -1.38 -14.87
CA ALA A 48 12.89 -0.34 -15.17
C ALA A 48 11.78 -0.19 -14.10
N ASN A 49 11.76 -1.03 -13.08
CA ASN A 49 10.70 -1.07 -12.06
C ASN A 49 9.28 -1.29 -12.63
N GLN A 50 9.15 -2.08 -13.70
CA GLN A 50 7.87 -2.29 -14.38
C GLN A 50 6.90 -3.20 -13.62
N SER A 51 7.37 -3.92 -12.60
CA SER A 51 6.57 -4.91 -11.85
C SER A 51 5.86 -5.90 -12.78
N TYR A 52 6.52 -6.26 -13.90
CA TYR A 52 5.97 -7.06 -14.98
C TYR A 52 6.79 -8.33 -15.21
N SER A 53 6.08 -9.45 -15.43
CA SER A 53 6.67 -10.75 -15.75
C SER A 53 6.13 -11.31 -17.06
N SER A 54 7.01 -11.95 -17.83
CA SER A 54 6.67 -12.70 -19.04
C SER A 54 5.99 -14.05 -18.77
N LEU A 55 5.98 -14.53 -17.53
CA LEU A 55 5.33 -15.78 -17.15
C LEU A 55 3.81 -15.72 -17.36
N ASN A 56 3.24 -16.79 -17.90
CA ASN A 56 1.84 -16.87 -18.31
C ASN A 56 1.14 -18.21 -18.08
N GLN A 57 1.75 -19.14 -17.37
CA GLN A 57 1.11 -20.44 -17.05
C GLN A 57 -0.13 -20.24 -16.19
N ILE A 58 -0.06 -19.31 -15.22
CA ILE A 58 -1.23 -18.84 -14.47
C ILE A 58 -1.93 -17.78 -15.33
N SER A 59 -3.18 -18.04 -15.68
CA SER A 59 -3.95 -17.23 -16.61
C SER A 59 -5.40 -17.08 -16.16
N LYS A 60 -6.14 -16.16 -16.77
CA LYS A 60 -7.58 -15.98 -16.51
C LYS A 60 -8.37 -17.28 -16.66
N ALA A 61 -7.99 -18.15 -17.61
CA ALA A 61 -8.70 -19.38 -17.91
C ALA A 61 -8.53 -20.48 -16.82
N ASN A 62 -7.46 -20.45 -16.04
CA ASN A 62 -7.16 -21.46 -15.03
C ASN A 62 -6.99 -20.90 -13.62
N LEU A 63 -7.34 -19.63 -13.42
CA LEU A 63 -7.14 -18.93 -12.14
C LEU A 63 -7.94 -19.55 -10.98
N ASN A 64 -9.06 -20.22 -11.26
CA ASN A 64 -9.84 -20.96 -10.29
C ASN A 64 -9.09 -22.18 -9.70
N ALA A 65 -8.04 -22.65 -10.36
CA ALA A 65 -7.16 -23.70 -9.86
C ALA A 65 -5.96 -23.17 -9.07
N LEU A 66 -5.81 -21.84 -8.93
CA LEU A 66 -4.74 -21.23 -8.15
C LEU A 66 -5.00 -21.44 -6.66
N GLY A 67 -4.09 -22.11 -5.98
CA GLY A 67 -4.18 -22.36 -4.55
C GLY A 67 -2.82 -22.25 -3.86
N ALA A 68 -2.82 -22.19 -2.54
CA ALA A 68 -1.61 -22.13 -1.75
C ALA A 68 -0.77 -23.40 -1.93
N ALA A 69 0.49 -23.23 -2.24
CA ALA A 69 1.48 -24.30 -2.34
C ALA A 69 2.15 -24.58 -1.00
N TRP A 70 2.52 -23.51 -0.31
CA TRP A 70 3.14 -23.54 1.02
C TRP A 70 3.06 -22.17 1.70
N MET A 71 3.35 -22.15 3.00
CA MET A 71 3.48 -20.95 3.83
C MET A 71 4.66 -21.11 4.77
N THR A 72 5.44 -20.05 4.93
CA THR A 72 6.62 -20.02 5.80
C THR A 72 6.61 -18.79 6.68
N ARG A 73 6.89 -18.97 7.97
CA ARG A 73 7.12 -17.85 8.90
C ARG A 73 8.54 -17.31 8.72
N VAL A 74 8.66 -16.01 8.50
CA VAL A 74 9.96 -15.38 8.25
C VAL A 74 10.59 -14.78 9.51
N SER A 75 9.82 -14.58 10.57
CA SER A 75 10.36 -14.11 11.84
C SER A 75 11.35 -15.11 12.45
N PRO A 76 12.48 -14.65 13.02
CA PRO A 76 13.42 -15.51 13.73
C PRO A 76 12.95 -15.88 15.14
N VAL A 77 11.98 -15.17 15.70
CA VAL A 77 11.50 -15.39 17.07
C VAL A 77 10.47 -16.50 17.07
N PRO A 78 10.64 -17.56 17.89
CA PRO A 78 9.60 -18.58 18.07
C PRO A 78 8.31 -17.93 18.57
N ALA A 79 7.17 -18.34 18.03
CA ALA A 79 5.84 -17.86 18.43
C ALA A 79 5.51 -18.11 19.93
N THR A 80 6.38 -18.81 20.65
CA THR A 80 6.25 -19.17 22.06
C THR A 80 6.90 -18.19 23.02
N THR A 81 7.62 -17.16 22.54
CA THR A 81 8.20 -16.15 23.43
C THR A 81 7.15 -15.09 23.72
N PRO A 82 6.50 -15.08 24.90
CA PRO A 82 5.54 -14.03 25.24
C PRO A 82 6.31 -12.73 25.52
N GLY A 83 5.94 -11.69 24.82
CA GLY A 83 6.41 -10.33 25.09
C GLY A 83 7.41 -9.82 24.08
N PRO A 84 7.38 -8.52 23.81
CA PRO A 84 8.42 -7.89 23.03
C PRO A 84 9.70 -7.86 23.86
N SER A 85 10.80 -8.25 23.28
CA SER A 85 12.09 -7.75 23.72
C SER A 85 12.00 -6.22 23.65
N ALA A 86 12.19 -5.56 24.77
CA ALA A 86 12.09 -4.11 24.88
C ALA A 86 12.88 -3.45 23.73
N GLY A 87 12.20 -2.66 22.91
CA GLY A 87 12.80 -1.82 21.89
C GLY A 87 12.90 -2.37 20.47
N THR A 88 12.44 -3.60 20.18
CA THR A 88 12.41 -4.09 18.79
C THR A 88 10.97 -4.26 18.30
N THR A 89 10.64 -3.62 17.21
CA THR A 89 9.43 -3.89 16.43
C THR A 89 9.68 -5.18 15.65
N ASP A 90 9.47 -6.34 16.27
CA ASP A 90 9.76 -7.65 15.69
C ASP A 90 8.70 -8.11 14.67
N THR A 91 7.75 -7.27 14.41
CA THR A 91 6.62 -7.50 13.50
C THR A 91 6.46 -6.33 12.56
N GLY A 92 5.86 -6.57 11.41
CA GLY A 92 5.64 -5.54 10.39
C GLY A 92 6.80 -5.41 9.41
N GLN A 93 6.57 -5.78 8.16
CA GLN A 93 7.53 -5.68 7.08
C GLN A 93 6.89 -5.09 5.82
N GLN A 94 7.70 -4.29 5.14
CA GLN A 94 7.36 -3.68 3.85
C GLN A 94 8.14 -4.34 2.70
N THR A 95 8.87 -5.42 2.96
CA THR A 95 9.78 -6.02 2.01
C THR A 95 9.04 -6.76 0.91
N THR A 96 9.37 -6.46 -0.33
CA THR A 96 8.99 -7.30 -1.47
C THR A 96 10.03 -8.39 -1.63
N PRO A 97 9.65 -9.67 -1.70
CA PRO A 97 10.58 -10.76 -1.96
C PRO A 97 11.29 -10.59 -3.31
N VAL A 98 12.49 -11.15 -3.44
CA VAL A 98 13.17 -11.33 -4.72
C VAL A 98 13.50 -12.81 -4.94
N VAL A 99 13.60 -13.23 -6.19
CA VAL A 99 13.80 -14.66 -6.53
C VAL A 99 14.93 -14.80 -7.52
N VAL A 100 15.88 -15.66 -7.20
CA VAL A 100 16.98 -16.04 -8.11
C VAL A 100 17.25 -17.52 -7.99
N ASP A 101 17.33 -18.22 -9.11
CA ASP A 101 17.59 -19.65 -9.19
C ASP A 101 16.62 -20.49 -8.32
N GLY A 102 15.35 -20.08 -8.27
CA GLY A 102 14.32 -20.75 -7.48
C GLY A 102 14.43 -20.55 -5.96
N VAL A 103 15.30 -19.66 -5.49
CA VAL A 103 15.42 -19.30 -4.07
C VAL A 103 14.85 -17.90 -3.85
N ILE A 104 13.97 -17.78 -2.86
CA ILE A 104 13.37 -16.51 -2.45
C ILE A 104 14.23 -15.88 -1.36
N TYR A 105 14.59 -14.62 -1.53
CA TYR A 105 15.35 -13.83 -0.55
C TYR A 105 14.52 -12.64 -0.11
N LEU A 106 14.49 -12.38 1.18
CA LEU A 106 13.80 -11.20 1.74
C LEU A 106 14.36 -10.81 3.09
N ASP A 107 14.17 -9.53 3.43
CA ASP A 107 14.46 -9.04 4.78
C ASP A 107 13.46 -9.62 5.79
N THR A 108 13.94 -9.82 7.02
CA THR A 108 13.12 -10.24 8.16
C THR A 108 12.77 -9.06 9.08
N PRO A 109 11.72 -9.18 9.93
CA PRO A 109 11.29 -8.09 10.80
C PRO A 109 12.36 -7.45 11.67
N ASN A 110 13.36 -8.19 12.07
CA ASN A 110 14.49 -7.69 12.88
C ASN A 110 15.70 -7.21 12.04
N GLY A 111 15.48 -6.94 10.75
CA GLY A 111 16.52 -6.43 9.84
C GLY A 111 17.52 -7.48 9.39
N GLY A 112 17.25 -8.77 9.61
CA GLY A 112 18.01 -9.87 9.04
C GLY A 112 17.58 -10.20 7.61
N VAL A 113 18.10 -11.32 7.08
CA VAL A 113 17.72 -11.85 5.77
C VAL A 113 17.46 -13.34 5.90
N ILE A 114 16.45 -13.82 5.19
CA ILE A 114 16.12 -15.24 5.04
C ILE A 114 16.19 -15.63 3.56
N ALA A 115 16.71 -16.80 3.28
CA ALA A 115 16.59 -17.49 2.00
C ALA A 115 15.67 -18.69 2.15
N VAL A 116 14.69 -18.79 1.26
CA VAL A 116 13.67 -19.84 1.28
C VAL A 116 13.67 -20.56 -0.04
N ASP A 117 13.62 -21.89 -0.01
CA ASP A 117 13.43 -22.71 -1.20
C ASP A 117 12.04 -22.41 -1.80
N GLY A 118 12.01 -21.89 -3.01
CA GLY A 118 10.78 -21.43 -3.66
C GLY A 118 9.79 -22.54 -4.01
N ALA A 119 10.23 -23.80 -4.12
CA ALA A 119 9.35 -24.92 -4.41
C ALA A 119 8.64 -25.45 -3.14
N THR A 120 9.32 -25.39 -2.00
CA THR A 120 8.91 -26.09 -0.77
C THR A 120 8.60 -25.18 0.41
N GLY A 121 9.05 -23.92 0.38
CA GLY A 121 8.94 -23.01 1.51
C GLY A 121 9.95 -23.27 2.64
N VAL A 122 10.86 -24.22 2.50
CA VAL A 122 11.85 -24.55 3.52
C VAL A 122 12.94 -23.50 3.56
N ALA A 123 13.24 -22.97 4.75
CA ALA A 123 14.34 -22.02 4.92
C ALA A 123 15.68 -22.71 4.63
N LYS A 124 16.46 -22.17 3.72
CA LYS A 124 17.82 -22.67 3.38
C LYS A 124 18.85 -22.11 4.35
N TRP A 125 18.74 -20.83 4.65
CA TRP A 125 19.58 -20.16 5.63
C TRP A 125 18.89 -18.89 6.16
N LYS A 126 19.33 -18.42 7.32
CA LYS A 126 18.96 -17.14 7.92
C LYS A 126 20.22 -16.42 8.38
N TRP A 127 20.28 -15.13 8.12
CA TRP A 127 21.28 -14.24 8.68
C TRP A 127 20.60 -13.21 9.57
N THR A 128 21.16 -12.97 10.76
CA THR A 128 20.62 -11.99 11.72
C THR A 128 21.71 -10.97 12.05
N PRO A 129 21.45 -9.65 11.91
CA PRO A 129 22.37 -8.63 12.33
C PRO A 129 22.49 -8.63 13.85
N THR A 130 23.70 -8.48 14.33
CA THR A 130 24.01 -8.34 15.76
C THR A 130 25.05 -7.24 15.94
N VAL A 131 25.21 -6.73 17.16
CA VAL A 131 26.29 -5.78 17.45
C VAL A 131 27.66 -6.38 17.11
N ALA A 132 27.84 -7.68 17.34
CA ALA A 132 29.10 -8.37 17.06
C ALA A 132 29.47 -8.42 15.55
N ASN A 133 28.49 -8.63 14.68
CA ASN A 133 28.74 -8.79 13.24
C ASN A 133 28.53 -7.52 12.41
N THR A 134 27.82 -6.53 12.90
CA THR A 134 27.54 -5.27 12.18
C THR A 134 28.06 -4.03 12.91
N GLY A 135 28.39 -4.13 14.19
CA GLY A 135 28.71 -3.00 15.05
C GLY A 135 27.50 -2.23 15.60
N PHE A 136 26.28 -2.63 15.26
CA PHE A 136 25.04 -1.95 15.66
C PHE A 136 23.93 -2.92 16.00
N ALA A 137 23.02 -2.47 16.87
CA ALA A 137 21.80 -3.19 17.16
C ALA A 137 20.93 -3.38 15.91
N PRO A 138 20.20 -4.48 15.81
CA PRO A 138 19.20 -4.66 14.75
C PRO A 138 18.21 -3.51 14.69
N THR A 139 17.83 -3.08 13.50
CA THR A 139 16.83 -2.03 13.31
C THR A 139 15.80 -2.47 12.27
N GLY A 140 14.56 -2.13 12.56
CA GLY A 140 13.29 -2.42 11.97
C GLY A 140 13.13 -2.50 10.45
N THR A 141 11.93 -2.18 10.03
CA THR A 141 11.32 -2.37 8.70
C THR A 141 12.19 -1.98 7.52
N ARG A 142 12.33 -2.89 6.55
CA ARG A 142 13.04 -2.69 5.28
C ARG A 142 12.13 -2.97 4.10
N ARG A 143 12.56 -2.60 2.89
CA ARG A 143 11.74 -2.69 1.68
C ARG A 143 12.23 -3.69 0.65
N GLY A 144 13.35 -4.33 0.87
CA GLY A 144 13.84 -5.42 0.03
C GLY A 144 15.34 -5.47 -0.13
N VAL A 145 15.77 -6.60 -0.61
CA VAL A 145 17.17 -6.93 -0.95
C VAL A 145 17.35 -6.90 -2.46
N SER A 146 18.60 -6.95 -2.93
CA SER A 146 18.94 -7.29 -4.31
C SER A 146 19.94 -8.44 -4.35
N VAL A 147 19.92 -9.18 -5.45
CA VAL A 147 20.81 -10.33 -5.66
C VAL A 147 21.62 -10.13 -6.93
N GLY A 148 22.91 -10.31 -6.83
CA GLY A 148 23.84 -10.24 -7.96
C GLY A 148 25.25 -10.60 -7.54
N ASP A 149 26.12 -10.88 -8.48
CA ASP A 149 27.53 -11.18 -8.22
C ASP A 149 27.77 -12.27 -7.14
N GLY A 150 26.86 -13.27 -7.11
CA GLY A 150 26.90 -14.35 -6.11
C GLY A 150 26.51 -13.93 -4.68
N LYS A 151 25.98 -12.75 -4.49
CA LYS A 151 25.70 -12.14 -3.18
C LYS A 151 24.25 -11.67 -3.07
N VAL A 152 23.79 -11.57 -1.83
CA VAL A 152 22.56 -10.85 -1.44
C VAL A 152 22.99 -9.58 -0.74
N PHE A 153 22.49 -8.45 -1.22
CA PHE A 153 22.79 -7.14 -0.64
C PHE A 153 21.60 -6.63 0.16
N THR A 154 21.89 -6.22 1.38
CA THR A 154 20.89 -5.68 2.33
C THR A 154 21.47 -4.52 3.11
N LEU A 155 20.67 -3.93 3.95
CA LEU A 155 21.02 -2.84 4.84
C LEU A 155 20.95 -3.33 6.29
N ALA A 156 21.86 -2.89 7.14
CA ALA A 156 21.85 -3.16 8.58
C ALA A 156 21.77 -1.87 9.39
N GLY A 157 21.44 -2.00 10.66
CA GLY A 157 21.42 -0.89 11.60
C GLY A 157 22.72 -0.08 11.59
N GLY A 158 22.65 1.18 12.05
CA GLY A 158 23.81 2.06 12.10
C GLY A 158 24.37 2.42 10.73
N GLN A 159 23.51 2.44 9.72
CA GLN A 159 23.90 2.93 8.39
C GLN A 159 24.88 2.00 7.65
N ARG A 160 24.72 0.69 7.78
CA ARG A 160 25.60 -0.31 7.14
C ARG A 160 25.00 -0.88 5.88
N VAL A 161 25.86 -1.08 4.87
CA VAL A 161 25.57 -1.91 3.71
C VAL A 161 26.21 -3.28 3.94
N VAL A 162 25.49 -4.35 3.65
CA VAL A 162 25.93 -5.72 3.94
C VAL A 162 25.81 -6.56 2.69
N ALA A 163 26.84 -7.36 2.44
CA ALA A 163 26.80 -8.43 1.44
C ALA A 163 26.87 -9.80 2.12
N LEU A 164 25.97 -10.68 1.72
CA LEU A 164 25.90 -12.07 2.15
C LEU A 164 26.14 -12.99 0.97
N ASP A 165 26.84 -14.10 1.16
CA ASP A 165 26.90 -15.15 0.15
C ASP A 165 25.49 -15.70 -0.13
N LYS A 166 25.07 -15.72 -1.40
CA LYS A 166 23.68 -16.06 -1.75
C LYS A 166 23.29 -17.49 -1.41
N ASN A 167 24.26 -18.42 -1.33
CA ASN A 167 23.99 -19.84 -1.12
C ASN A 167 23.99 -20.24 0.36
N THR A 168 24.84 -19.56 1.15
CA THR A 168 25.10 -19.96 2.55
C THR A 168 24.59 -18.94 3.57
N GLY A 169 24.34 -17.69 3.15
CA GLY A 169 24.02 -16.58 4.06
C GLY A 169 25.23 -16.09 4.87
N ALA A 170 26.43 -16.60 4.61
CA ALA A 170 27.63 -16.12 5.27
C ALA A 170 27.91 -14.66 4.90
N GLN A 171 28.23 -13.84 5.91
CA GLN A 171 28.58 -12.45 5.70
C GLN A 171 29.89 -12.34 4.95
N VAL A 172 29.88 -11.73 3.76
CA VAL A 172 31.06 -11.50 2.95
C VAL A 172 31.76 -10.23 3.38
N TRP A 173 31.02 -9.14 3.50
CA TRP A 173 31.50 -7.87 4.01
C TRP A 173 30.36 -7.03 4.62
N VAL A 174 30.77 -6.09 5.49
CA VAL A 174 29.94 -4.99 6.00
C VAL A 174 30.69 -3.70 5.73
N SER A 175 30.03 -2.74 5.15
CA SER A 175 30.61 -1.45 4.83
C SER A 175 29.79 -0.29 5.39
N GLN A 176 30.50 0.76 5.78
CA GLN A 176 29.95 2.07 6.05
C GLN A 176 30.72 3.08 5.19
N PRO A 177 30.21 3.38 3.99
CA PRO A 177 30.92 4.26 3.08
C PRO A 177 31.17 5.63 3.70
N THR A 178 32.30 6.24 3.41
CA THR A 178 32.61 7.60 3.87
C THR A 178 32.37 8.56 2.71
N GLY A 179 31.50 9.54 2.92
CA GLY A 179 31.19 10.58 1.93
C GLY A 179 32.32 11.63 1.79
N PRO A 180 32.23 12.50 0.77
CA PRO A 180 33.25 13.51 0.48
C PRO A 180 33.55 14.45 1.64
N ALA A 181 32.61 14.68 2.54
CA ALA A 181 32.78 15.54 3.71
C ALA A 181 33.45 14.81 4.90
N GLY A 182 33.92 13.56 4.72
CA GLY A 182 34.49 12.75 5.77
C GLY A 182 33.49 12.12 6.73
N ALA A 183 32.20 12.42 6.60
CA ALA A 183 31.14 11.78 7.36
C ALA A 183 30.76 10.42 6.75
N SER A 184 30.41 9.47 7.59
CA SER A 184 29.92 8.17 7.12
C SER A 184 28.57 8.34 6.43
N LEU A 185 28.51 7.91 5.17
CA LEU A 185 27.24 7.79 4.47
C LEU A 185 26.50 6.57 5.00
N GLY A 186 25.35 6.86 5.56
CA GLY A 186 24.47 5.85 6.06
C GLY A 186 23.30 5.56 5.15
N ASN A 187 22.63 4.46 5.44
CA ASN A 187 21.40 4.16 4.75
C ASN A 187 20.20 4.86 5.40
N ILE A 188 19.23 5.23 4.57
CA ILE A 188 17.87 5.44 5.02
C ILE A 188 17.26 4.05 5.15
N ALA A 189 16.92 3.64 6.35
CA ALA A 189 16.55 2.26 6.71
C ALA A 189 15.45 1.60 5.85
N LYS A 190 14.77 2.35 4.99
CA LYS A 190 13.62 1.91 4.19
C LYS A 190 13.89 1.82 2.69
N VAL A 191 15.13 1.97 2.22
CA VAL A 191 15.48 1.85 0.79
C VAL A 191 15.79 0.40 0.46
N ALA A 192 15.21 -0.15 -0.62
CA ALA A 192 15.69 -1.39 -1.19
C ALA A 192 17.00 -1.16 -1.96
N THR A 193 17.94 -2.09 -1.87
CA THR A 193 19.17 -2.05 -2.67
C THR A 193 18.86 -2.38 -4.13
N VAL A 194 19.64 -1.82 -5.06
CA VAL A 194 19.59 -2.20 -6.48
C VAL A 194 21.01 -2.56 -6.95
N TYR A 195 21.20 -3.82 -7.33
CA TYR A 195 22.45 -4.29 -7.92
C TYR A 195 22.40 -4.16 -9.45
N TYR A 196 23.45 -3.62 -10.02
CA TYR A 196 23.72 -3.71 -11.46
C TYR A 196 25.24 -3.55 -11.74
N ASP A 197 25.81 -4.39 -12.60
CA ASP A 197 27.19 -4.31 -13.16
C ASP A 197 28.26 -4.00 -12.11
N GLY A 198 28.31 -4.80 -11.04
CA GLY A 198 29.31 -4.66 -9.98
C GLY A 198 29.08 -3.50 -9.02
N MET A 199 27.96 -2.80 -9.12
CA MET A 199 27.60 -1.68 -8.24
C MET A 199 26.25 -1.91 -7.54
N ILE A 200 26.12 -1.31 -6.37
CA ILE A 200 24.89 -1.29 -5.59
C ILE A 200 24.47 0.18 -5.43
N TYR A 201 23.25 0.50 -5.91
CA TYR A 201 22.66 1.82 -5.87
C TYR A 201 21.69 1.93 -4.71
N LEU A 202 21.77 2.99 -3.93
CA LEU A 202 20.93 3.19 -2.75
C LEU A 202 20.87 4.67 -2.34
N GLY A 203 19.91 4.99 -1.47
CA GLY A 203 19.79 6.27 -0.80
C GLY A 203 20.28 6.19 0.64
N GLY A 204 20.77 7.30 1.15
CA GLY A 204 21.28 7.38 2.50
C GLY A 204 21.45 8.80 3.02
N ASN A 205 22.11 8.94 4.15
CA ASN A 205 22.45 10.23 4.76
C ASN A 205 23.82 10.17 5.46
N ASP A 206 24.40 11.32 5.69
CA ASP A 206 25.66 11.48 6.43
C ASP A 206 25.45 12.01 7.87
N GLY A 207 24.26 11.83 8.40
CA GLY A 207 23.82 12.36 9.68
C GLY A 207 23.10 13.71 9.58
N ASN A 208 23.42 14.54 8.57
CA ASN A 208 22.80 15.84 8.35
C ASN A 208 22.18 15.96 6.95
N ARG A 209 22.82 15.37 5.93
CA ARG A 209 22.43 15.50 4.52
C ARG A 209 22.06 14.15 3.95
N ASN A 210 20.98 14.14 3.18
CA ASN A 210 20.59 12.93 2.44
C ASN A 210 21.28 12.89 1.07
N ALA A 211 21.63 11.69 0.62
CA ALA A 211 22.36 11.48 -0.62
C ALA A 211 21.89 10.24 -1.37
N ALA A 212 21.88 10.31 -2.69
CA ALA A 212 21.96 9.16 -3.58
C ALA A 212 23.42 8.74 -3.68
N PHE A 213 23.72 7.45 -3.65
CA PHE A 213 25.10 6.97 -3.79
C PHE A 213 25.18 5.55 -4.34
N ALA A 214 26.35 5.18 -4.84
CA ALA A 214 26.66 3.84 -5.27
C ALA A 214 27.92 3.33 -4.56
N VAL A 215 27.88 2.04 -4.20
CA VAL A 215 29.03 1.32 -3.66
C VAL A 215 29.38 0.12 -4.53
N ARG A 216 30.61 -0.31 -4.48
CA ARG A 216 31.11 -1.46 -5.22
C ARG A 216 30.65 -2.76 -4.58
N SER A 217 30.15 -3.70 -5.39
CA SER A 217 29.64 -5.00 -4.92
C SER A 217 30.71 -5.91 -4.31
N SER A 218 31.98 -5.73 -4.69
CA SER A 218 33.07 -6.58 -4.22
C SER A 218 33.44 -6.32 -2.76
N ASP A 219 33.36 -5.06 -2.28
CA ASP A 219 33.89 -4.66 -0.98
C ASP A 219 33.07 -3.58 -0.27
N GLY A 220 31.99 -3.05 -0.89
CA GLY A 220 31.16 -2.00 -0.33
C GLY A 220 31.80 -0.60 -0.31
N ALA A 221 32.93 -0.41 -1.02
CA ALA A 221 33.58 0.90 -1.11
C ALA A 221 32.70 1.89 -1.89
N LEU A 222 32.65 3.16 -1.42
CA LEU A 222 31.93 4.22 -2.11
C LEU A 222 32.53 4.44 -3.51
N VAL A 223 31.67 4.50 -4.51
CA VAL A 223 32.03 4.88 -5.88
C VAL A 223 31.71 6.35 -6.14
N TRP A 224 30.49 6.75 -5.83
CA TRP A 224 30.05 8.13 -5.96
C TRP A 224 28.90 8.44 -5.01
N SER A 225 28.68 9.74 -4.75
CA SER A 225 27.53 10.23 -3.99
C SER A 225 27.04 11.57 -4.53
N PHE A 226 25.76 11.85 -4.39
CA PHE A 226 25.13 13.12 -4.76
C PHE A 226 24.13 13.54 -3.68
N TYR A 227 24.30 14.71 -3.12
CA TYR A 227 23.47 15.22 -2.04
C TYR A 227 22.16 15.83 -2.55
N GLY A 228 21.04 15.55 -1.87
CA GLY A 228 19.70 15.99 -2.25
C GLY A 228 19.48 17.50 -2.09
N GLY A 229 20.16 18.17 -1.17
CA GLY A 229 20.17 19.64 -1.07
C GLY A 229 21.33 20.23 -1.85
N ALA A 230 21.07 21.14 -2.80
CA ALA A 230 22.11 21.81 -3.60
C ALA A 230 22.88 22.79 -2.72
N ALA A 231 24.16 22.50 -2.49
CA ALA A 231 25.05 23.42 -1.74
C ALA A 231 25.26 24.75 -2.50
N PRO A 232 25.62 25.84 -1.78
CA PRO A 232 25.98 27.09 -2.43
C PRO A 232 27.03 26.89 -3.51
N GLY A 233 26.86 27.56 -4.68
CA GLY A 233 27.75 27.45 -5.81
C GLY A 233 27.57 26.24 -6.72
N VAL A 234 26.59 25.37 -6.45
CA VAL A 234 26.24 24.30 -7.38
C VAL A 234 25.42 24.86 -8.53
N VAL A 235 26.02 24.84 -9.71
CA VAL A 235 25.39 25.33 -10.95
C VAL A 235 25.16 24.17 -11.91
N VAL A 236 23.98 24.08 -12.50
CA VAL A 236 23.59 23.06 -13.45
C VAL A 236 22.85 23.64 -14.64
N THR A 237 22.75 22.91 -15.72
CA THR A 237 21.88 23.25 -16.86
C THR A 237 20.60 22.41 -16.77
N ASP A 238 19.46 23.07 -16.83
CA ASP A 238 18.16 22.40 -16.81
C ASP A 238 17.81 21.74 -18.15
N VAL A 239 16.66 21.06 -18.19
CA VAL A 239 16.16 20.35 -19.39
C VAL A 239 15.87 21.28 -20.59
N ASN A 240 15.76 22.58 -20.37
CA ASN A 240 15.54 23.60 -21.39
C ASN A 240 16.82 24.25 -21.87
N GLY A 241 17.96 23.89 -21.29
CA GLY A 241 19.26 24.49 -21.59
C GLY A 241 19.55 25.77 -20.81
N VAL A 242 18.76 26.04 -19.75
CA VAL A 242 18.96 27.21 -18.90
C VAL A 242 19.94 26.87 -17.78
N THR A 243 20.94 27.71 -17.59
CA THR A 243 21.88 27.59 -16.47
C THR A 243 21.21 28.08 -15.19
N ILE A 244 21.17 27.23 -14.18
CA ILE A 244 20.53 27.45 -12.88
C ILE A 244 21.60 27.38 -11.80
N ASP A 245 21.70 28.41 -10.96
CA ASP A 245 22.36 28.28 -9.65
C ASP A 245 21.46 27.53 -8.69
N ALA A 246 21.64 26.23 -8.61
CA ALA A 246 20.83 25.36 -7.77
C ALA A 246 21.00 25.67 -6.28
N GLY A 247 22.20 26.13 -5.88
CA GLY A 247 22.46 26.55 -4.51
C GLY A 247 21.67 27.79 -4.11
N ALA A 248 21.47 28.73 -5.04
CA ALA A 248 20.70 29.95 -4.80
C ALA A 248 19.19 29.69 -4.63
N THR A 249 18.69 28.53 -5.07
CA THR A 249 17.25 28.13 -4.87
C THR A 249 16.89 27.88 -3.41
N TRP A 250 17.84 27.95 -2.49
CA TRP A 250 17.65 27.75 -1.05
C TRP A 250 17.63 29.08 -0.25
N GLY A 251 17.63 30.20 -0.96
CA GLY A 251 17.67 31.50 -0.34
C GLY A 251 19.02 31.87 0.29
N PRO A 252 19.04 32.93 1.12
CA PRO A 252 20.25 33.40 1.77
C PRO A 252 20.73 32.40 2.83
N LEU A 253 22.01 32.56 3.23
CA LEU A 253 22.55 31.80 4.36
C LEU A 253 21.79 32.16 5.65
N GLN A 254 21.61 31.20 6.49
CA GLN A 254 21.01 31.36 7.80
C GLN A 254 21.91 32.18 8.72
N ALA A 255 21.42 32.63 9.87
CA ALA A 255 22.16 33.40 10.85
C ALA A 255 23.47 32.74 11.36
N ASN A 256 23.54 31.42 11.28
CA ASN A 256 24.74 30.63 11.59
C ASN A 256 25.73 30.52 10.44
N GLY A 257 25.49 31.21 9.31
CA GLY A 257 26.32 31.20 8.11
C GLY A 257 26.17 29.94 7.23
N LEU A 258 25.24 29.03 7.54
CA LEU A 258 25.01 27.80 6.75
C LEU A 258 23.83 27.93 5.80
N SER A 259 23.93 27.27 4.65
CA SER A 259 22.78 27.11 3.74
C SER A 259 21.81 26.10 4.31
N CYS A 260 20.54 26.38 4.17
CA CYS A 260 19.45 25.47 4.44
C CYS A 260 19.58 24.11 3.72
N ALA A 261 20.07 24.12 2.51
CA ALA A 261 20.34 22.89 1.74
C ALA A 261 21.18 21.85 2.47
N LEU A 262 21.99 22.27 3.44
CA LEU A 262 22.88 21.37 4.18
C LEU A 262 22.19 20.62 5.32
N THR A 263 20.97 21.01 5.69
CA THR A 263 20.22 20.42 6.81
C THR A 263 18.79 20.03 6.47
N ALA A 264 18.30 20.38 5.29
CA ALA A 264 16.89 20.30 4.93
C ALA A 264 16.38 18.91 4.53
N GLY A 265 17.19 17.88 4.61
CA GLY A 265 16.75 16.49 4.59
C GLY A 265 16.09 16.00 3.29
N VAL A 266 16.41 16.56 2.14
CA VAL A 266 15.91 16.09 0.81
C VAL A 266 16.42 14.69 0.54
N SER A 267 15.53 13.71 0.59
CA SER A 267 15.88 12.29 0.75
C SER A 267 15.51 11.43 -0.45
N PRO A 268 16.44 10.67 -1.04
CA PRO A 268 16.11 9.62 -1.98
C PRO A 268 15.77 8.31 -1.22
N TRP A 269 14.61 8.26 -0.58
CA TRP A 269 14.22 7.19 0.33
C TRP A 269 13.49 6.02 -0.35
N ILE A 270 13.57 5.95 -1.68
CA ILE A 270 13.10 4.83 -2.49
C ILE A 270 14.22 4.34 -3.44
N HIS A 271 14.10 3.13 -3.94
CA HIS A 271 15.09 2.57 -4.85
C HIS A 271 15.03 3.19 -6.26
N PRO A 272 16.17 3.35 -6.92
CA PRO A 272 16.23 3.97 -8.24
C PRO A 272 15.83 3.01 -9.37
N SER A 273 15.71 3.55 -10.58
CA SER A 273 15.68 2.80 -11.83
C SER A 273 17.03 2.91 -12.54
N VAL A 274 17.39 1.87 -13.28
CA VAL A 274 18.66 1.79 -14.03
C VAL A 274 18.36 1.58 -15.51
N ASP A 275 19.00 2.37 -16.36
CA ASP A 275 18.96 2.22 -17.80
C ASP A 275 20.37 1.91 -18.34
N PRO A 276 20.71 0.64 -18.56
CA PRO A 276 22.00 0.25 -19.09
C PRO A 276 22.30 0.80 -20.48
N GLU A 277 21.28 0.89 -21.35
CA GLU A 277 21.44 1.37 -22.72
C GLU A 277 21.86 2.85 -22.79
N LEU A 278 21.33 3.66 -21.87
CA LEU A 278 21.64 5.08 -21.78
C LEU A 278 22.80 5.34 -20.81
N GLY A 279 23.27 4.34 -20.07
CA GLY A 279 24.26 4.52 -19.03
C GLY A 279 23.79 5.44 -17.91
N MET A 280 22.50 5.39 -17.56
CA MET A 280 21.87 6.29 -16.59
C MET A 280 21.22 5.55 -15.43
N VAL A 281 21.24 6.20 -14.27
CA VAL A 281 20.44 5.85 -13.10
C VAL A 281 19.56 7.03 -12.69
N TYR A 282 18.28 6.73 -12.35
CA TYR A 282 17.28 7.75 -12.03
C TYR A 282 16.85 7.61 -10.58
N TYR A 283 17.07 8.67 -9.81
CA TYR A 283 16.63 8.78 -8.42
C TYR A 283 15.51 9.78 -8.27
N THR A 284 14.57 9.50 -7.40
CA THR A 284 13.59 10.47 -6.93
C THR A 284 13.99 10.99 -5.56
N PHE A 285 13.93 12.30 -5.40
CA PHE A 285 14.17 12.97 -4.14
C PHE A 285 12.85 13.47 -3.56
N GLY A 286 12.63 13.24 -2.30
CA GLY A 286 11.41 13.57 -1.61
C GLY A 286 11.31 15.04 -1.19
N ASN A 287 10.41 15.27 -0.26
CA ASN A 287 10.11 16.58 0.26
C ASN A 287 11.31 17.28 0.90
N VAL A 288 11.19 18.57 1.04
CA VAL A 288 12.12 19.40 1.79
C VAL A 288 11.66 19.49 3.24
N ARG A 289 12.47 18.99 4.16
CA ARG A 289 12.22 19.17 5.59
C ARG A 289 12.74 20.50 6.09
N SER A 290 12.39 20.86 7.31
CA SER A 290 12.61 22.22 7.86
C SER A 290 14.04 22.67 7.88
N CYS A 291 14.21 23.95 7.64
CA CYS A 291 15.36 24.74 8.08
C CYS A 291 15.03 25.44 9.38
N GLY A 292 15.35 24.86 10.48
CA GLY A 292 14.91 25.34 11.79
C GLY A 292 13.76 24.49 12.34
N SER A 293 12.85 25.08 13.10
CA SER A 293 11.86 24.37 13.90
C SER A 293 10.50 24.19 13.23
N SER A 294 10.25 24.76 12.04
CA SER A 294 8.94 24.71 11.40
C SER A 294 9.00 24.15 9.98
N GLN A 295 8.00 23.37 9.59
CA GLN A 295 7.83 22.84 8.23
C GLN A 295 6.97 23.76 7.35
N ASP A 296 6.72 24.99 7.79
CA ASP A 296 5.82 25.95 7.16
C ASP A 296 6.39 26.61 5.89
N GLY A 297 7.57 26.21 5.42
CA GLY A 297 8.24 26.80 4.27
C GLY A 297 9.01 28.08 4.56
N SER A 298 8.71 28.78 5.65
CA SER A 298 9.43 30.00 6.01
C SER A 298 10.91 29.74 6.28
N GLY A 299 11.78 30.67 5.91
CA GLY A 299 13.22 30.54 6.13
C GLY A 299 14.01 29.79 5.07
N ARG A 300 13.36 29.32 3.99
CA ARG A 300 14.03 28.66 2.85
C ARG A 300 13.45 29.11 1.50
N PRO A 301 13.44 30.43 1.21
CA PRO A 301 12.81 30.94 -0.02
C PRO A 301 13.41 30.32 -1.28
N GLY A 302 12.61 30.22 -2.33
CA GLY A 302 13.00 29.65 -3.62
C GLY A 302 12.55 28.20 -3.81
N ASP A 303 12.92 27.61 -4.93
CA ASP A 303 12.41 26.31 -5.39
C ASP A 303 12.97 25.10 -4.64
N ASN A 304 14.04 25.27 -3.87
CA ASN A 304 14.70 24.28 -3.02
C ASN A 304 15.15 23.00 -3.78
N LEU A 305 15.99 23.16 -4.79
CA LEU A 305 16.52 22.00 -5.54
C LEU A 305 17.42 21.12 -4.63
N TRP A 306 17.26 19.78 -4.61
CA TRP A 306 16.50 18.94 -5.57
C TRP A 306 15.19 18.38 -4.95
N GLY A 307 14.57 19.09 -4.04
CA GLY A 307 13.29 18.66 -3.46
C GLY A 307 12.27 18.29 -4.54
N ASN A 308 11.55 17.21 -4.33
CA ASN A 308 10.52 16.68 -5.24
C ASN A 308 10.93 16.63 -6.72
N SER A 309 12.13 16.12 -6.94
CA SER A 309 12.71 15.99 -8.28
C SER A 309 13.03 14.55 -8.62
N VAL A 310 12.86 14.18 -9.88
CA VAL A 310 13.61 13.08 -10.45
C VAL A 310 14.91 13.61 -11.04
N VAL A 311 16.02 12.97 -10.72
CA VAL A 311 17.36 13.35 -11.18
C VAL A 311 18.02 12.15 -11.85
N ALA A 312 18.55 12.38 -13.04
CA ALA A 312 19.33 11.40 -13.77
C ALA A 312 20.83 11.63 -13.58
N PHE A 313 21.53 10.55 -13.35
CA PHE A 313 22.98 10.51 -13.18
C PHE A 313 23.63 9.54 -14.15
N ASP A 314 24.87 9.81 -14.48
CA ASP A 314 25.74 8.81 -15.10
C ASP A 314 25.86 7.59 -14.17
N LEU A 315 25.57 6.43 -14.70
CA LEU A 315 25.52 5.18 -13.95
C LEU A 315 26.81 4.88 -13.18
N LYS A 316 27.98 5.11 -13.81
CA LYS A 316 29.28 4.72 -13.26
C LYS A 316 29.90 5.80 -12.38
N THR A 317 29.70 7.06 -12.72
CA THR A 317 30.40 8.19 -12.09
C THR A 317 29.53 9.02 -11.17
N GLY A 318 28.19 8.88 -11.22
CA GLY A 318 27.26 9.75 -10.49
C GLY A 318 27.21 11.19 -11.03
N ALA A 319 27.79 11.47 -12.18
CA ALA A 319 27.74 12.78 -12.79
C ALA A 319 26.28 13.14 -13.16
N TYR A 320 25.87 14.33 -12.74
CA TYR A 320 24.55 14.86 -13.08
C TYR A 320 24.34 14.94 -14.60
N LYS A 321 23.14 14.52 -15.04
CA LYS A 321 22.72 14.58 -16.46
C LYS A 321 21.58 15.57 -16.66
N TRP A 322 20.48 15.40 -15.93
CA TRP A 322 19.31 16.27 -15.99
C TRP A 322 18.42 16.06 -14.74
N HIS A 323 17.49 16.95 -14.53
CA HIS A 323 16.45 16.81 -13.50
C HIS A 323 15.10 17.35 -14.00
N PHE A 324 14.05 16.88 -13.34
CA PHE A 324 12.71 17.46 -13.44
C PHE A 324 12.14 17.60 -12.04
N GLN A 325 11.93 18.85 -11.60
CA GLN A 325 11.26 19.15 -10.33
C GLN A 325 9.75 19.26 -10.57
N SER A 326 8.95 18.46 -9.89
CA SER A 326 7.49 18.46 -10.00
C SER A 326 6.81 19.42 -9.05
N ILE A 327 7.33 19.54 -7.83
CA ILE A 327 6.81 20.45 -6.80
C ILE A 327 7.93 21.35 -6.33
N ARG A 328 7.70 22.66 -6.43
CA ARG A 328 8.61 23.68 -5.94
C ARG A 328 8.27 24.05 -4.52
N HIS A 329 9.26 24.28 -3.69
CA HIS A 329 9.09 24.79 -2.33
C HIS A 329 8.06 23.98 -1.53
N ASP A 330 8.21 22.65 -1.50
CA ASP A 330 7.25 21.78 -0.84
C ASP A 330 7.23 22.00 0.67
N HIS A 331 6.11 22.47 1.20
CA HIS A 331 5.82 22.58 2.62
C HIS A 331 4.53 21.79 3.00
N TRP A 332 4.11 20.89 2.12
CA TRP A 332 2.93 20.02 2.29
C TRP A 332 3.31 18.57 2.57
N ASP A 333 4.60 18.22 2.50
CA ASP A 333 5.09 16.83 2.58
C ASP A 333 4.56 15.94 1.43
N MET A 334 4.45 16.52 0.24
CA MET A 334 3.96 15.83 -0.95
C MET A 334 5.08 15.17 -1.74
N ASP A 335 5.86 14.32 -1.08
CA ASP A 335 6.95 13.58 -1.73
C ASP A 335 6.58 12.99 -3.08
N ASN A 336 7.43 13.21 -4.06
CA ASN A 336 7.38 12.52 -5.34
C ASN A 336 8.46 11.42 -5.37
N VAL A 337 8.21 10.30 -4.72
CA VAL A 337 9.24 9.31 -4.39
C VAL A 337 8.88 7.86 -4.73
N HIS A 338 7.94 7.60 -5.61
CA HIS A 338 7.84 6.23 -6.11
C HIS A 338 9.06 5.91 -7.00
N PRO A 339 9.46 4.63 -7.12
CA PRO A 339 10.51 4.26 -8.06
C PRO A 339 10.10 4.65 -9.48
N PRO A 340 10.92 5.43 -10.23
CA PRO A 340 10.57 5.78 -11.60
C PRO A 340 10.33 4.51 -12.43
N VAL A 341 9.28 4.50 -13.25
CA VAL A 341 9.04 3.38 -14.17
C VAL A 341 9.51 3.77 -15.56
N LEU A 342 10.41 2.96 -16.13
CA LEU A 342 10.92 3.18 -17.47
C LEU A 342 10.16 2.30 -18.46
N ALA A 343 9.83 2.83 -19.63
CA ALA A 343 9.19 2.07 -20.69
C ALA A 343 9.53 2.65 -22.07
N ASP A 344 9.56 1.77 -23.08
CA ASP A 344 9.57 2.17 -24.47
C ASP A 344 8.15 2.13 -24.98
N VAL A 345 7.60 3.29 -25.36
CA VAL A 345 6.20 3.48 -25.69
C VAL A 345 6.04 4.26 -26.99
N ASN A 346 4.93 4.03 -27.69
CA ASN A 346 4.60 4.82 -28.88
C ASN A 346 3.82 6.07 -28.46
N ILE A 347 4.37 7.25 -28.69
CA ILE A 347 3.70 8.53 -28.48
C ILE A 347 3.70 9.31 -29.80
N GLY A 348 2.52 9.65 -30.30
CA GLY A 348 2.38 10.36 -31.55
C GLY A 348 2.96 9.63 -32.77
N GLY A 349 2.89 8.30 -32.79
CA GLY A 349 3.44 7.45 -33.86
C GLY A 349 4.95 7.22 -33.79
N GLN A 350 5.64 7.71 -32.78
CA GLN A 350 7.10 7.55 -32.58
C GLN A 350 7.39 6.73 -31.33
N SER A 351 8.34 5.80 -31.41
CA SER A 351 8.89 5.13 -30.23
C SER A 351 9.65 6.14 -29.36
N LYS A 352 9.27 6.24 -28.08
CA LYS A 352 9.86 7.13 -27.10
C LYS A 352 10.37 6.35 -25.90
N LYS A 353 11.55 6.72 -25.44
CA LYS A 353 12.11 6.24 -24.19
C LYS A 353 11.50 7.04 -23.03
N ALA A 354 10.40 6.54 -22.45
CA ALA A 354 9.64 7.24 -21.44
C ALA A 354 10.07 6.89 -20.01
N LEU A 355 9.91 7.86 -19.12
CA LEU A 355 9.99 7.72 -17.67
C LEU A 355 8.69 8.27 -17.08
N TYR A 356 8.00 7.43 -16.30
CA TYR A 356 6.79 7.80 -15.58
C TYR A 356 7.16 8.21 -14.16
N TYR A 357 6.70 9.39 -13.76
CA TYR A 357 7.06 10.03 -12.51
C TYR A 357 5.86 10.75 -11.91
N GLY A 358 5.67 10.62 -10.64
CA GLY A 358 4.61 11.25 -9.88
C GLY A 358 4.54 10.60 -8.50
N SER A 359 3.71 11.08 -7.60
CA SER A 359 3.54 10.47 -6.27
C SER A 359 2.35 11.04 -5.52
N LYS A 360 2.54 11.45 -4.25
CA LYS A 360 1.49 11.88 -3.32
C LYS A 360 0.48 12.88 -3.91
N SER A 361 0.90 13.67 -4.91
CA SER A 361 0.01 14.59 -5.63
C SER A 361 -0.98 13.92 -6.58
N ALA A 362 -0.96 12.59 -6.72
CA ALA A 362 -1.86 11.85 -7.61
C ALA A 362 -1.85 12.34 -9.07
N MET A 363 -0.67 12.67 -9.55
CA MET A 363 -0.39 13.09 -10.92
C MET A 363 0.68 12.19 -11.51
N THR A 364 0.67 12.05 -12.83
CA THR A 364 1.74 11.34 -13.54
C THR A 364 2.33 12.26 -14.60
N PHE A 365 3.62 12.54 -14.48
CA PHE A 365 4.41 13.19 -15.52
C PHE A 365 5.07 12.11 -16.38
N VAL A 366 5.03 12.32 -17.70
CA VAL A 366 5.67 11.41 -18.66
C VAL A 366 6.83 12.16 -19.30
N LEU A 367 8.04 11.72 -18.96
CA LEU A 367 9.28 12.40 -19.36
C LEU A 367 10.05 11.56 -20.37
N ASP A 368 10.77 12.19 -21.27
CA ASP A 368 11.80 11.57 -22.07
C ASP A 368 13.00 11.23 -21.15
N ARG A 369 13.25 9.95 -20.92
CA ARG A 369 14.29 9.53 -20.00
C ARG A 369 15.72 9.82 -20.48
N THR A 370 15.87 10.20 -21.75
CA THR A 370 17.16 10.60 -22.31
C THR A 370 17.58 12.00 -21.88
N ASN A 371 16.62 12.90 -21.60
CA ASN A 371 16.89 14.32 -21.40
C ASN A 371 15.96 15.03 -20.40
N GLY A 372 14.99 14.34 -19.81
CA GLY A 372 14.07 14.86 -18.79
C GLY A 372 12.95 15.78 -19.29
N LYS A 373 12.81 16.00 -20.59
CA LYS A 373 11.72 16.81 -21.16
C LYS A 373 10.40 16.09 -21.09
N SER A 374 9.31 16.81 -20.81
CA SER A 374 7.99 16.22 -20.84
C SER A 374 7.61 15.80 -22.26
N LEU A 375 7.09 14.56 -22.38
CA LEU A 375 6.61 14.01 -23.64
C LEU A 375 5.15 14.38 -23.93
N LEU A 376 4.35 14.66 -22.90
CA LEU A 376 2.91 14.94 -23.02
C LEU A 376 2.52 16.34 -22.52
N GLY A 377 3.51 17.19 -22.24
CA GLY A 377 3.31 18.57 -21.83
C GLY A 377 3.16 18.77 -20.31
N VAL A 378 3.47 19.98 -19.89
CA VAL A 378 3.33 20.47 -18.51
C VAL A 378 2.67 21.83 -18.55
N VAL A 379 1.75 22.08 -17.62
CA VAL A 379 1.06 23.35 -17.42
C VAL A 379 1.52 23.95 -16.09
N GLU A 380 1.89 25.23 -16.11
CA GLU A 380 2.17 25.99 -14.90
C GLU A 380 0.87 26.64 -14.43
N LYS A 381 0.45 26.36 -13.20
CA LYS A 381 -0.74 26.97 -12.59
C LYS A 381 -0.32 27.85 -11.41
N ALA A 382 -0.84 29.07 -11.38
CA ALA A 382 -0.68 29.93 -10.21
C ALA A 382 -1.48 29.37 -9.03
N ARG A 383 -0.97 29.61 -7.83
CA ARG A 383 -1.63 29.24 -6.57
C ARG A 383 -1.84 30.42 -5.67
N PRO A 384 -2.88 30.42 -4.80
CA PRO A 384 -2.98 31.38 -3.72
C PRO A 384 -1.73 31.32 -2.85
N LEU A 385 -1.10 32.46 -2.59
CA LEU A 385 0.17 32.51 -1.88
C LEU A 385 0.04 33.35 -0.59
N ASP A 386 0.66 32.85 0.46
CA ASP A 386 0.98 33.65 1.64
C ASP A 386 2.48 34.01 1.60
N SER A 387 2.80 35.30 1.57
CA SER A 387 4.19 35.75 1.49
C SER A 387 5.06 35.31 2.67
N ARG A 388 4.44 34.95 3.78
CA ARG A 388 5.10 34.45 4.98
C ARG A 388 5.60 33.00 4.80
N GLN A 389 4.89 32.18 3.99
CA GLN A 389 5.33 30.82 3.63
C GLN A 389 6.36 30.81 2.52
N GLN A 390 6.50 31.91 1.79
CA GLN A 390 7.48 32.08 0.71
C GLN A 390 7.36 31.07 -0.43
N SER A 391 6.13 30.57 -0.64
CA SER A 391 5.84 29.54 -1.64
C SER A 391 6.19 29.98 -3.07
N ALA A 392 6.38 29.01 -3.94
CA ALA A 392 6.56 29.28 -5.37
C ALA A 392 5.28 29.85 -5.98
N THR A 393 5.40 30.85 -6.86
CA THR A 393 4.27 31.54 -7.49
C THR A 393 3.42 30.65 -8.39
N THR A 394 4.01 29.56 -8.91
CA THR A 394 3.35 28.57 -9.73
C THR A 394 3.79 27.17 -9.35
N GLN A 395 2.93 26.19 -9.64
CA GLN A 395 3.24 24.79 -9.54
C GLN A 395 3.01 24.07 -10.86
N LYS A 396 3.74 22.99 -11.10
CA LYS A 396 3.64 22.19 -12.31
C LYS A 396 2.52 21.17 -12.23
N PHE A 397 1.75 21.07 -13.29
CA PHE A 397 0.74 20.05 -13.51
C PHE A 397 0.99 19.37 -14.85
N PRO A 398 0.74 18.06 -14.98
CA PRO A 398 0.77 17.43 -16.28
C PRO A 398 -0.36 18.02 -17.14
N ALA A 399 -0.10 18.29 -18.42
CA ALA A 399 -1.14 18.73 -19.33
C ALA A 399 -2.24 17.66 -19.52
N GLN A 400 -1.88 16.40 -19.35
CA GLN A 400 -2.75 15.23 -19.25
C GLN A 400 -2.17 14.32 -18.17
N GLY A 401 -3.05 13.61 -17.41
CA GLY A 401 -2.59 12.71 -16.36
C GLY A 401 -2.89 13.15 -14.94
N MET A 402 -3.77 14.12 -14.77
CA MET A 402 -4.52 14.29 -13.52
C MET A 402 -5.53 13.16 -13.43
N TRP A 403 -5.37 12.29 -12.47
CA TRP A 403 -6.30 11.18 -12.27
C TRP A 403 -7.01 11.25 -10.92
N PHE A 404 -6.86 12.39 -10.25
CA PHE A 404 -7.52 12.73 -9.00
C PHE A 404 -7.95 14.21 -9.01
N PRO A 405 -9.00 14.60 -8.26
CA PRO A 405 -9.37 16.00 -8.11
C PRO A 405 -8.23 16.83 -7.52
N GLU A 406 -8.04 18.02 -8.07
CA GLU A 406 -7.04 18.98 -7.59
C GLU A 406 -7.41 19.57 -6.23
N CYS A 407 -8.73 19.64 -5.95
CA CYS A 407 -9.27 20.24 -4.74
C CYS A 407 -10.07 19.20 -3.93
N VAL A 408 -10.10 19.38 -2.61
CA VAL A 408 -10.83 18.47 -1.75
C VAL A 408 -12.33 18.66 -1.93
N VAL A 409 -13.04 17.53 -1.95
CA VAL A 409 -14.49 17.51 -1.87
C VAL A 409 -14.86 17.09 -0.46
N TRP A 410 -15.57 17.97 0.23
CA TRP A 410 -16.07 17.71 1.56
C TRP A 410 -17.53 17.29 1.53
N GLU A 411 -17.84 16.24 2.28
CA GLU A 411 -19.22 15.84 2.52
C GLU A 411 -19.44 15.58 4.01
N PRO A 412 -20.46 16.20 4.60
CA PRO A 412 -20.80 15.94 6.00
C PRO A 412 -21.17 14.48 6.24
N LEU A 413 -20.79 13.95 7.40
CA LEU A 413 -21.18 12.61 7.82
C LEU A 413 -22.70 12.40 7.70
N GLY A 414 -23.08 11.29 7.08
CA GLY A 414 -24.47 10.84 7.02
C GLY A 414 -25.32 11.36 5.87
N THR A 415 -24.79 12.21 4.99
CA THR A 415 -25.52 12.69 3.80
C THR A 415 -25.26 11.84 2.56
N GLY A 416 -24.23 10.99 2.58
CA GLY A 416 -23.81 10.21 1.42
C GLY A 416 -24.60 8.94 1.16
N ASN A 417 -24.79 8.65 -0.11
CA ASN A 417 -25.60 7.52 -0.58
C ASN A 417 -24.78 6.34 -1.10
N ILE A 418 -23.47 6.45 -1.16
CA ILE A 418 -22.62 5.40 -1.73
C ILE A 418 -21.82 4.73 -0.61
N PRO A 419 -22.22 3.54 -0.16
CA PRO A 419 -21.44 2.78 0.83
C PRO A 419 -20.01 2.55 0.33
N GLY A 420 -19.03 2.83 1.18
CA GLY A 420 -17.61 2.67 0.84
C GLY A 420 -17.02 3.76 -0.06
N SER A 421 -17.80 4.73 -0.51
CA SER A 421 -17.27 5.89 -1.21
C SER A 421 -16.74 6.93 -0.22
N PRO A 422 -15.52 7.42 -0.38
CA PRO A 422 -15.00 8.52 0.43
C PRO A 422 -15.74 9.85 0.18
N TRP A 423 -16.51 9.91 -0.88
CA TRP A 423 -17.15 11.09 -1.43
C TRP A 423 -18.67 10.91 -1.54
N ARG A 424 -19.28 10.44 -0.48
CA ARG A 424 -20.72 10.15 -0.47
C ARG A 424 -21.52 11.33 -0.95
N GLY A 425 -22.49 11.05 -1.83
CA GLY A 425 -23.44 12.04 -2.34
C GLY A 425 -22.92 12.97 -3.43
N VAL A 426 -21.62 12.90 -3.77
CA VAL A 426 -21.06 13.70 -4.87
C VAL A 426 -21.05 12.86 -6.15
N PRO A 427 -21.87 13.17 -7.14
CA PRO A 427 -21.78 12.48 -8.42
C PRO A 427 -20.44 12.75 -9.07
N ASN A 428 -19.76 11.68 -9.53
CA ASN A 428 -18.50 11.77 -10.26
C ASN A 428 -17.38 12.51 -9.49
N TYR A 429 -17.32 12.32 -8.21
CA TYR A 429 -16.37 12.97 -7.31
C TYR A 429 -14.89 12.77 -7.69
N ASP A 430 -14.59 11.72 -8.41
CA ASP A 430 -13.25 11.42 -8.88
C ASP A 430 -12.79 12.28 -10.07
N GLY A 431 -13.67 13.18 -10.55
CA GLY A 431 -13.38 14.08 -11.65
C GLY A 431 -13.27 13.42 -13.03
N TYR A 432 -13.48 12.11 -13.12
CA TYR A 432 -13.46 11.39 -14.39
C TYR A 432 -14.87 11.18 -14.95
N GLN A 433 -15.06 11.62 -16.17
CA GLN A 433 -16.31 11.46 -16.90
C GLN A 433 -16.06 10.69 -18.19
N PRO A 434 -16.96 9.80 -18.60
CA PRO A 434 -16.90 9.24 -19.94
C PRO A 434 -17.14 10.35 -20.98
N ASN A 435 -16.23 10.48 -21.92
CA ASN A 435 -16.46 11.32 -23.09
C ASN A 435 -17.40 10.64 -24.09
N ALA A 436 -17.67 11.29 -25.21
CA ALA A 436 -18.58 10.78 -26.26
C ALA A 436 -18.19 9.41 -26.85
N VAL A 437 -16.94 8.96 -26.64
CA VAL A 437 -16.44 7.66 -27.09
C VAL A 437 -16.20 6.68 -25.93
N GLY A 438 -16.69 7.02 -24.72
CA GLY A 438 -16.60 6.15 -23.54
C GLY A 438 -15.23 6.13 -22.83
N GLN A 439 -14.29 6.99 -23.21
CA GLN A 439 -13.03 7.14 -22.48
C GLN A 439 -13.27 8.01 -21.25
N LEU A 440 -12.69 7.60 -20.12
CA LEU A 440 -12.71 8.42 -18.91
C LEU A 440 -11.78 9.62 -19.08
N VAL A 441 -12.35 10.81 -19.07
CA VAL A 441 -11.64 12.08 -19.18
C VAL A 441 -11.77 12.82 -17.88
N TYR A 442 -10.66 13.30 -17.33
CA TYR A 442 -10.66 14.15 -16.17
C TYR A 442 -11.34 15.49 -16.52
N THR A 443 -12.41 15.78 -15.84
CA THR A 443 -13.02 17.12 -15.82
C THR A 443 -12.90 17.63 -14.40
N GLU A 444 -12.22 18.76 -14.22
CA GLU A 444 -12.09 19.37 -12.91
C GLU A 444 -13.50 19.66 -12.35
N PRO A 445 -13.91 19.00 -11.28
CA PRO A 445 -15.22 19.25 -10.74
C PRO A 445 -15.24 20.66 -10.13
N ASN A 446 -16.29 21.38 -10.32
CA ASN A 446 -16.50 22.70 -9.72
C ASN A 446 -16.91 22.54 -8.24
N TYR A 447 -16.02 21.98 -7.42
CA TYR A 447 -16.32 21.59 -6.04
C TYR A 447 -16.14 22.70 -5.01
N LEU A 448 -15.32 23.67 -5.33
CA LEU A 448 -15.12 24.77 -4.42
C LEU A 448 -16.33 25.70 -4.53
N ASP A 449 -17.26 25.51 -3.63
CA ASP A 449 -18.15 26.61 -3.27
C ASP A 449 -17.26 27.68 -2.60
N VAL A 450 -16.74 28.56 -3.42
CA VAL A 450 -15.86 29.68 -2.97
C VAL A 450 -16.54 30.56 -1.91
N ASP A 451 -17.86 30.48 -1.81
CA ASP A 451 -18.64 31.17 -0.81
C ASP A 451 -18.67 30.44 0.54
N LYS A 452 -18.14 29.19 0.60
CA LYS A 452 -18.05 28.40 1.84
C LYS A 452 -16.63 27.84 2.06
N PRO A 453 -15.63 28.70 2.15
CA PRO A 453 -14.24 28.26 2.22
C PRO A 453 -13.83 27.62 3.54
N PHE A 454 -14.73 27.54 4.52
CA PHE A 454 -14.41 27.06 5.87
C PHE A 454 -15.33 25.94 6.31
N VAL A 455 -14.75 24.90 6.88
CA VAL A 455 -15.44 23.83 7.58
C VAL A 455 -15.18 23.99 9.07
N THR A 456 -16.25 24.10 9.85
CA THR A 456 -16.15 24.10 11.31
C THR A 456 -16.31 22.67 11.80
N TYR A 457 -15.30 22.16 12.47
CA TYR A 457 -15.34 20.86 13.11
C TYR A 457 -16.09 20.92 14.44
N PRO A 458 -16.60 19.77 14.93
CA PRO A 458 -17.13 19.67 16.29
C PRO A 458 -16.18 20.29 17.32
N ALA A 459 -16.73 20.80 18.39
CA ALA A 459 -15.99 21.56 19.41
C ALA A 459 -14.80 20.80 20.01
N GLU A 460 -14.87 19.47 20.05
CA GLU A 460 -13.78 18.60 20.50
C GLU A 460 -12.51 18.68 19.65
N TYR A 461 -12.62 19.17 18.41
CA TYR A 461 -11.45 19.41 17.54
C TYR A 461 -11.00 20.87 17.51
N GLY A 462 -11.84 21.78 18.01
CA GLY A 462 -11.48 23.16 18.35
C GLY A 462 -11.01 24.04 17.19
N SER A 463 -11.09 23.56 15.94
CA SER A 463 -10.47 24.24 14.83
C SER A 463 -11.38 24.45 13.63
N THR A 464 -11.19 25.58 12.98
CA THR A 464 -11.78 25.88 11.67
C THR A 464 -10.74 25.55 10.62
N HIS A 465 -11.11 24.72 9.64
CA HIS A 465 -10.25 24.37 8.51
C HIS A 465 -10.80 24.99 7.24
N ARG A 466 -9.91 25.45 6.38
CA ARG A 466 -10.29 25.86 5.02
C ARG A 466 -10.27 24.64 4.11
N LEU A 467 -11.30 24.46 3.31
CA LEU A 467 -11.23 23.53 2.18
C LEU A 467 -10.30 24.12 1.14
N GLY A 468 -9.38 23.31 0.63
CA GLY A 468 -8.36 23.78 -0.28
C GLY A 468 -8.06 22.82 -1.42
N CYS A 469 -7.18 23.28 -2.27
CA CYS A 469 -6.62 22.55 -3.38
C CYS A 469 -5.20 22.11 -3.06
N MET A 470 -4.65 21.20 -3.86
CA MET A 470 -3.22 20.91 -3.82
C MET A 470 -2.41 22.20 -3.91
N TYR A 471 -1.41 22.30 -3.05
CA TYR A 471 -0.47 23.42 -3.02
C TYR A 471 -1.06 24.77 -2.54
N ASP A 472 -2.19 24.77 -1.84
CA ASP A 472 -2.67 25.96 -1.15
C ASP A 472 -1.86 26.23 0.12
N ASP A 473 -1.54 27.49 0.36
CA ASP A 473 -0.87 27.94 1.58
C ASP A 473 -1.79 27.81 2.82
N HIS A 474 -1.16 27.51 3.98
CA HIS A 474 -1.88 27.18 5.23
C HIS A 474 -1.32 27.94 6.45
N TRP A 475 -0.97 29.21 6.26
CA TRP A 475 -0.34 30.00 7.34
C TRP A 475 -1.27 30.34 8.49
N ASP A 476 -2.42 30.95 8.21
CA ASP A 476 -3.32 31.44 9.25
C ASP A 476 -4.34 30.38 9.71
N LEU A 477 -4.74 29.51 8.79
CA LEU A 477 -5.72 28.46 9.04
C LEU A 477 -5.25 27.14 8.44
N PRO A 478 -5.49 26.05 9.12
CA PRO A 478 -5.28 24.73 8.52
C PRO A 478 -6.07 24.57 7.22
N VAL A 479 -5.46 23.96 6.23
CA VAL A 479 -6.06 23.68 4.93
C VAL A 479 -6.23 22.20 4.76
N LEU A 480 -7.48 21.78 4.62
CA LEU A 480 -7.78 20.41 4.20
C LEU A 480 -7.49 20.30 2.70
N SER A 481 -6.51 19.52 2.33
CA SER A 481 -6.17 19.28 0.93
C SER A 481 -6.36 17.82 0.54
N THR A 482 -6.59 17.60 -0.75
CA THR A 482 -6.71 16.26 -1.31
C THR A 482 -5.35 15.64 -1.57
N THR A 483 -5.35 14.31 -1.57
CA THR A 483 -4.25 13.39 -1.57
C THR A 483 -3.23 13.52 -0.46
N SER A 484 -3.10 14.59 0.21
CA SER A 484 -2.25 14.87 1.38
C SER A 484 -0.89 14.16 1.42
N GLN A 485 -0.18 14.34 2.52
CA GLN A 485 1.14 13.72 2.78
C GLN A 485 1.18 12.19 2.79
N ASN A 486 0.05 11.51 2.91
CA ASN A 486 -0.06 10.04 2.94
C ASN A 486 -1.04 9.52 1.88
N GLY A 487 -1.40 10.35 0.92
CA GLY A 487 -2.29 9.99 -0.19
C GLY A 487 -1.55 9.79 -1.51
N GLY A 488 -2.31 9.73 -2.59
CA GLY A 488 -1.76 9.35 -3.89
C GLY A 488 -1.15 7.96 -3.87
N PRO A 489 -0.18 7.64 -4.70
CA PRO A 489 0.52 6.35 -4.66
C PRO A 489 1.55 6.25 -3.54
N ASP A 490 1.81 7.29 -2.81
CA ASP A 490 2.87 7.43 -1.81
C ASP A 490 4.16 6.71 -2.24
N TRP A 491 4.58 5.61 -1.57
CA TRP A 491 5.81 4.90 -1.92
C TRP A 491 5.59 3.52 -2.59
N SER A 492 4.35 3.17 -2.93
CA SER A 492 4.09 1.93 -3.66
C SER A 492 4.77 1.93 -5.03
N ASN A 493 5.35 0.81 -5.42
CA ASN A 493 5.80 0.65 -6.79
C ASN A 493 4.59 0.70 -7.73
N HIS A 494 4.82 1.23 -8.90
CA HIS A 494 3.85 1.18 -9.99
C HIS A 494 4.15 -0.02 -10.89
N GLY A 495 3.30 -0.26 -11.89
CA GLY A 495 3.50 -1.30 -12.86
C GLY A 495 3.31 -0.81 -14.28
N PHE A 496 3.93 -1.51 -15.23
CA PHE A 496 3.71 -1.26 -16.66
C PHE A 496 3.66 -2.57 -17.41
N SER A 497 2.65 -2.74 -18.25
CA SER A 497 2.55 -3.88 -19.17
C SER A 497 2.84 -3.44 -20.60
N PRO A 498 3.92 -3.93 -21.22
CA PRO A 498 4.20 -3.64 -22.63
C PRO A 498 3.15 -4.28 -23.57
N ARG A 499 2.44 -5.30 -23.08
CA ARG A 499 1.42 -6.00 -23.87
C ARG A 499 0.13 -5.20 -24.01
N THR A 500 -0.33 -4.56 -22.93
CA THR A 500 -1.56 -3.75 -22.92
C THR A 500 -1.30 -2.27 -23.13
N ASN A 501 -0.04 -1.85 -23.02
CA ASN A 501 0.37 -0.44 -22.99
C ASN A 501 -0.32 0.34 -21.84
N LEU A 502 -0.55 -0.33 -20.70
CA LEU A 502 -1.13 0.28 -19.53
C LEU A 502 -0.10 0.43 -18.41
N TYR A 503 -0.18 1.57 -17.75
CA TYR A 503 0.56 1.94 -16.56
C TYR A 503 -0.37 1.88 -15.36
N TYR A 504 0.00 1.12 -14.33
CA TYR A 504 -0.85 0.81 -13.18
C TYR A 504 -0.32 1.50 -11.94
N VAL A 505 -1.19 2.26 -11.28
CA VAL A 505 -0.87 3.04 -10.09
C VAL A 505 -1.78 2.64 -8.94
N PRO A 506 -1.27 1.99 -7.90
CA PRO A 506 -2.01 1.85 -6.65
C PRO A 506 -2.06 3.20 -5.95
N TYR A 507 -3.19 3.56 -5.34
CA TYR A 507 -3.34 4.85 -4.71
C TYR A 507 -4.13 4.79 -3.41
N GLY A 508 -3.90 5.78 -2.55
CA GLY A 508 -4.66 6.05 -1.34
C GLY A 508 -5.31 7.43 -1.38
N ILE A 509 -6.47 7.52 -0.76
CA ILE A 509 -7.15 8.77 -0.46
C ILE A 509 -7.09 8.96 1.04
N ASN A 510 -6.33 9.93 1.48
CA ASN A 510 -6.14 10.25 2.88
C ASN A 510 -6.07 11.77 3.04
N ASN A 511 -7.25 12.41 3.03
CA ASN A 511 -7.30 13.85 3.18
C ASN A 511 -6.96 14.24 4.62
N VAL A 512 -5.96 15.09 4.79
CA VAL A 512 -5.57 15.65 6.08
C VAL A 512 -5.52 17.17 6.00
N ALA A 513 -5.65 17.81 7.13
CA ALA A 513 -5.46 19.24 7.24
C ALA A 513 -3.97 19.54 7.43
N HIS A 514 -3.41 20.34 6.52
CA HIS A 514 -2.07 20.90 6.68
C HIS A 514 -2.13 22.14 7.55
N ASP A 515 -1.27 22.26 8.51
CA ASP A 515 -1.11 23.44 9.33
C ASP A 515 0.37 23.85 9.45
N ARG A 516 0.60 25.05 9.94
CA ARG A 516 1.93 25.63 10.10
C ARG A 516 2.79 24.92 11.15
N THR A 517 2.16 24.30 12.13
CA THR A 517 2.85 23.79 13.32
C THR A 517 3.27 22.32 13.18
N GLU A 518 2.53 21.53 12.46
CA GLU A 518 2.73 20.08 12.36
C GLU A 518 3.24 19.62 10.98
N GLY A 519 3.43 20.54 10.04
CA GLY A 519 4.13 20.31 8.79
C GLY A 519 3.59 19.13 7.98
N GLY A 520 2.29 19.02 7.90
CA GLY A 520 1.62 17.94 7.18
C GLY A 520 1.25 16.71 8.02
N ASN A 521 1.59 16.64 9.31
CA ASN A 521 1.08 15.59 10.22
C ASN A 521 -0.31 15.94 10.77
N GLY A 522 -1.08 16.72 10.03
CA GLY A 522 -2.42 17.10 10.42
C GLY A 522 -3.33 15.91 10.67
N LEU A 523 -4.24 16.06 11.61
CA LEU A 523 -5.23 15.04 11.92
C LEU A 523 -6.17 14.87 10.72
N ARG A 524 -6.51 13.64 10.40
CA ARG A 524 -7.57 13.36 9.41
C ARG A 524 -8.91 13.80 9.98
N PRO A 525 -9.62 14.73 9.34
CA PRO A 525 -10.88 15.24 9.86
C PRO A 525 -11.97 14.18 9.90
N ILE A 526 -12.92 14.36 10.79
CA ILE A 526 -14.13 13.53 10.84
C ILE A 526 -14.86 13.59 9.48
N GLY A 527 -15.34 12.44 9.02
CA GLY A 527 -16.02 12.31 7.74
C GLY A 527 -15.10 12.16 6.54
N GLN A 528 -13.78 12.30 6.71
CA GLN A 528 -12.83 12.00 5.66
C GLN A 528 -12.39 10.52 5.74
N TYR A 529 -12.63 9.81 4.66
CA TYR A 529 -12.30 8.40 4.54
C TYR A 529 -10.83 8.20 4.18
N GLN A 530 -10.27 7.10 4.65
CA GLN A 530 -9.02 6.58 4.13
C GLN A 530 -9.34 5.35 3.27
N THR A 531 -9.30 5.53 1.99
CA THR A 531 -9.63 4.50 1.00
C THR A 531 -8.59 4.54 -0.11
N GLY A 532 -8.74 3.71 -1.11
CA GLY A 532 -7.82 3.73 -2.24
C GLY A 532 -8.26 2.82 -3.36
N GLY A 533 -7.33 2.48 -4.22
CA GLY A 533 -7.62 1.64 -5.36
C GLY A 533 -6.43 1.47 -6.28
N VAL A 534 -6.71 0.97 -7.47
CA VAL A 534 -5.77 0.91 -8.58
C VAL A 534 -6.35 1.66 -9.75
N VAL A 535 -5.57 2.52 -10.36
CA VAL A 535 -5.90 3.17 -11.63
C VAL A 535 -4.99 2.63 -12.72
N ALA A 536 -5.56 2.31 -13.89
CA ALA A 536 -4.80 2.00 -15.09
C ALA A 536 -4.88 3.17 -16.08
N ILE A 537 -3.73 3.56 -16.57
CA ILE A 537 -3.51 4.74 -17.38
C ILE A 537 -2.91 4.27 -18.71
N ASN A 538 -3.42 4.77 -19.82
CA ASN A 538 -2.80 4.52 -21.13
C ASN A 538 -1.41 5.19 -21.15
N ALA A 539 -0.38 4.40 -21.31
CA ALA A 539 1.00 4.87 -21.22
C ALA A 539 1.36 5.87 -22.34
N SER A 540 0.71 5.80 -23.51
CA SER A 540 0.98 6.69 -24.63
C SER A 540 0.26 8.03 -24.54
N THR A 541 -0.84 8.12 -23.77
CA THR A 541 -1.67 9.33 -23.71
C THR A 541 -1.82 9.91 -22.32
N ASN A 542 -1.39 9.17 -21.28
CA ASN A 542 -1.56 9.49 -19.87
C ASN A 542 -3.03 9.65 -19.45
N GLN A 543 -3.96 9.04 -20.18
CA GLN A 543 -5.39 9.07 -19.86
C GLN A 543 -5.80 7.82 -19.08
N VAL A 544 -6.72 7.99 -18.14
CA VAL A 544 -7.29 6.87 -17.38
C VAL A 544 -8.09 5.96 -18.30
N VAL A 545 -7.81 4.67 -18.24
CA VAL A 545 -8.53 3.62 -18.95
C VAL A 545 -9.58 2.99 -18.04
N TRP A 546 -9.18 2.64 -16.83
CA TRP A 546 -10.09 2.15 -15.82
C TRP A 546 -9.57 2.52 -14.41
N ARG A 547 -10.48 2.57 -13.46
CA ARG A 547 -10.19 2.73 -12.05
C ARG A 547 -11.02 1.73 -11.26
N ASN A 548 -10.35 1.01 -10.37
CA ASN A 548 -11.00 0.22 -9.35
C ASN A 548 -10.79 0.91 -8.00
N HIS A 549 -11.88 1.16 -7.30
CA HIS A 549 -11.86 1.81 -6.00
C HIS A 549 -12.17 0.79 -4.91
N PHE A 550 -11.28 0.65 -3.96
CA PHE A 550 -11.43 -0.21 -2.79
C PHE A 550 -11.88 0.62 -1.59
N GLY A 551 -12.59 0.01 -0.66
CA GLY A 551 -12.83 0.62 0.65
C GLY A 551 -11.57 0.71 1.53
N LEU A 552 -10.38 0.41 0.99
CA LEU A 552 -9.12 0.29 1.70
C LEU A 552 -8.02 1.04 0.93
N ASP A 553 -7.12 1.68 1.66
CA ASP A 553 -5.95 2.35 1.11
C ASP A 553 -4.89 1.32 0.69
N VAL A 554 -4.39 1.43 -0.53
CA VAL A 554 -3.37 0.53 -1.11
C VAL A 554 -2.12 1.28 -1.57
N ALA A 555 -1.84 2.45 -1.01
CA ALA A 555 -0.71 3.29 -1.38
C ALA A 555 0.58 3.00 -0.61
N HIS A 556 0.56 2.11 0.38
CA HIS A 556 1.66 1.98 1.34
C HIS A 556 2.33 0.60 1.28
N GLY A 557 2.91 0.31 0.12
CA GLY A 557 3.67 -0.91 -0.13
C GLY A 557 2.91 -2.02 -0.84
N GLN A 558 1.68 -1.78 -1.20
CA GLN A 558 0.92 -2.70 -2.04
C GLN A 558 1.37 -2.52 -3.50
N HIS A 559 2.44 -3.22 -3.87
CA HIS A 559 2.98 -3.14 -5.22
C HIS A 559 2.22 -4.08 -6.15
N PRO A 560 1.73 -3.64 -7.32
CA PRO A 560 1.11 -4.52 -8.29
C PRO A 560 2.17 -5.43 -8.93
N LEU A 561 1.80 -6.67 -9.21
CA LEU A 561 2.54 -7.58 -10.08
C LEU A 561 1.69 -7.85 -11.31
N ILE A 562 2.19 -7.54 -12.48
CA ILE A 562 1.50 -7.78 -13.74
C ILE A 562 2.16 -8.94 -14.48
N THR A 563 1.36 -9.81 -15.10
CA THR A 563 1.86 -10.94 -15.90
C THR A 563 1.45 -10.82 -17.37
N SER A 564 2.15 -11.54 -18.23
CA SER A 564 1.83 -11.55 -19.66
C SER A 564 0.51 -12.26 -20.02
N SER A 565 -0.16 -12.86 -19.02
CA SER A 565 -1.53 -13.36 -19.13
C SER A 565 -2.61 -12.32 -18.77
N ASP A 566 -2.24 -11.05 -18.66
CA ASP A 566 -3.08 -9.92 -18.26
C ASP A 566 -3.74 -10.10 -16.88
N LEU A 567 -2.99 -10.66 -15.95
CA LEU A 567 -3.36 -10.68 -14.53
C LEU A 567 -2.57 -9.60 -13.79
N LEU A 568 -3.24 -8.90 -12.90
CA LEU A 568 -2.66 -7.98 -11.92
C LEU A 568 -2.89 -8.56 -10.53
N PHE A 569 -1.83 -8.90 -9.83
CA PHE A 569 -1.89 -9.35 -8.44
C PHE A 569 -1.53 -8.20 -7.51
N ILE A 570 -2.29 -8.02 -6.42
CA ILE A 570 -2.03 -7.00 -5.41
C ILE A 570 -2.47 -7.49 -4.03
N GLY A 571 -1.70 -7.14 -3.01
CA GLY A 571 -2.05 -7.38 -1.61
C GLY A 571 -2.89 -6.26 -1.03
N MET A 572 -3.74 -6.58 -0.07
CA MET A 572 -4.65 -5.65 0.57
C MET A 572 -4.35 -5.50 2.07
N PRO A 573 -4.63 -4.34 2.67
CA PRO A 573 -4.41 -4.12 4.10
C PRO A 573 -5.23 -5.05 5.03
N ASP A 574 -6.35 -5.57 4.55
CA ASP A 574 -7.19 -6.54 5.26
C ASP A 574 -6.71 -7.99 5.17
N GLY A 575 -5.53 -8.21 4.55
CA GLY A 575 -4.93 -9.51 4.36
C GLY A 575 -5.42 -10.28 3.14
N ASN A 576 -6.32 -9.73 2.34
CA ASN A 576 -6.68 -10.35 1.08
C ASN A 576 -5.56 -10.17 0.04
N PHE A 577 -5.18 -11.24 -0.60
CA PHE A 577 -4.36 -11.24 -1.80
C PHE A 577 -5.29 -11.46 -2.99
N ILE A 578 -5.35 -10.52 -3.93
CA ILE A 578 -6.30 -10.54 -5.02
C ILE A 578 -5.60 -10.61 -6.37
N ALA A 579 -6.26 -11.23 -7.34
CA ALA A 579 -5.92 -11.15 -8.76
C ALA A 579 -7.04 -10.43 -9.51
N MET A 580 -6.65 -9.46 -10.32
CA MET A 580 -7.54 -8.65 -11.14
C MET A 580 -7.24 -8.87 -12.62
N ASP A 581 -8.22 -8.63 -13.46
CA ASP A 581 -7.99 -8.44 -14.89
C ASP A 581 -7.22 -7.13 -15.11
N ALA A 582 -6.02 -7.22 -15.66
CA ALA A 582 -5.20 -6.04 -15.90
C ALA A 582 -5.79 -5.11 -17.00
N VAL A 583 -6.70 -5.62 -17.82
CA VAL A 583 -7.29 -4.86 -18.95
C VAL A 583 -8.45 -3.98 -18.51
N ASP A 584 -9.29 -4.47 -17.57
CA ASP A 584 -10.52 -3.77 -17.16
C ASP A 584 -10.67 -3.57 -15.64
N GLY A 585 -9.72 -4.06 -14.84
CA GLY A 585 -9.69 -3.88 -13.39
C GLY A 585 -10.65 -4.78 -12.61
N LYS A 586 -11.33 -5.74 -13.25
CA LYS A 586 -12.25 -6.63 -12.57
C LYS A 586 -11.50 -7.61 -11.67
N GLU A 587 -11.95 -7.77 -10.41
CA GLU A 587 -11.44 -8.81 -9.54
C GLU A 587 -11.86 -10.20 -10.03
N LEU A 588 -10.89 -11.12 -10.14
CA LEU A 588 -11.08 -12.46 -10.67
C LEU A 588 -10.85 -13.56 -9.62
N TRP A 589 -10.04 -13.29 -8.62
CA TRP A 589 -9.65 -14.27 -7.60
C TRP A 589 -9.21 -13.57 -6.32
N ARG A 590 -9.42 -14.24 -5.19
CA ARG A 590 -9.09 -13.72 -3.87
C ARG A 590 -8.67 -14.85 -2.93
N PHE A 591 -7.72 -14.53 -2.04
CA PHE A 591 -7.25 -15.42 -0.99
C PHE A 591 -6.96 -14.63 0.28
N GLN A 592 -7.50 -15.08 1.43
CA GLN A 592 -7.20 -14.44 2.72
C GLN A 592 -5.90 -15.03 3.30
N THR A 593 -4.87 -14.20 3.45
CA THR A 593 -3.57 -14.59 3.98
C THR A 593 -3.47 -14.54 5.49
N GLY A 594 -4.41 -13.83 6.14
CA GLY A 594 -4.52 -13.75 7.59
C GLY A 594 -3.72 -12.66 8.28
N ALA A 595 -2.94 -11.89 7.54
CA ALA A 595 -2.28 -10.69 8.03
C ALA A 595 -2.28 -9.62 6.94
N SER A 596 -2.22 -8.35 7.32
CA SER A 596 -2.15 -7.24 6.37
C SER A 596 -0.97 -7.41 5.42
N ILE A 597 -1.17 -6.99 4.17
CA ILE A 597 -0.14 -7.05 3.14
C ILE A 597 0.29 -5.61 2.82
N SER A 598 1.57 -5.32 3.03
CA SER A 598 2.21 -4.05 2.68
C SER A 598 3.50 -4.31 1.90
N SER A 599 3.43 -5.25 0.97
CA SER A 599 4.54 -5.70 0.14
C SER A 599 4.05 -6.00 -1.28
N GLY A 600 4.97 -6.12 -2.22
CA GLY A 600 4.69 -6.58 -3.56
C GLY A 600 4.68 -8.10 -3.67
N ALA A 601 3.91 -8.61 -4.62
CA ALA A 601 3.99 -9.98 -5.06
C ALA A 601 5.16 -10.17 -6.04
N VAL A 602 5.66 -11.41 -6.10
CA VAL A 602 6.61 -11.86 -7.12
C VAL A 602 6.11 -13.13 -7.79
N THR A 603 6.47 -13.33 -9.06
CA THR A 603 6.21 -14.60 -9.76
C THR A 603 7.51 -15.19 -10.30
N TYR A 604 7.62 -16.49 -10.27
CA TYR A 604 8.82 -17.21 -10.68
C TYR A 604 8.45 -18.61 -11.19
N ALA A 605 9.41 -19.31 -11.79
CA ALA A 605 9.19 -20.65 -12.29
C ALA A 605 10.30 -21.60 -11.84
N ILE A 606 9.90 -22.79 -11.36
CA ILE A 606 10.79 -23.87 -10.98
C ILE A 606 10.32 -25.16 -11.67
N GLY A 607 11.20 -25.80 -12.43
CA GLY A 607 10.87 -27.04 -13.14
C GLY A 607 9.68 -26.92 -14.09
N GLY A 608 9.46 -25.73 -14.69
CA GLY A 608 8.34 -25.48 -15.58
C GLY A 608 7.00 -25.15 -14.85
N GLN A 609 6.99 -25.15 -13.53
CA GLN A 609 5.84 -24.76 -12.72
C GLN A 609 5.94 -23.29 -12.32
N GLN A 610 4.94 -22.49 -12.65
CA GLN A 610 4.85 -21.10 -12.20
C GLN A 610 4.31 -21.02 -10.77
N PHE A 611 4.92 -20.14 -9.98
CA PHE A 611 4.50 -19.76 -8.64
C PHE A 611 4.26 -18.25 -8.57
N VAL A 612 3.42 -17.84 -7.63
CA VAL A 612 3.27 -16.45 -7.18
C VAL A 612 3.47 -16.43 -5.68
N ALA A 613 4.32 -15.53 -5.17
CA ALA A 613 4.55 -15.40 -3.73
C ALA A 613 4.31 -13.98 -3.24
N ILE A 614 3.87 -13.85 -1.98
CA ILE A 614 3.56 -12.59 -1.31
C ILE A 614 3.88 -12.69 0.19
N LEU A 615 4.41 -11.62 0.76
CA LEU A 615 4.62 -11.51 2.20
C LEU A 615 3.45 -10.80 2.87
N ALA A 616 2.73 -11.49 3.73
CA ALA A 616 1.69 -10.91 4.58
C ALA A 616 2.28 -10.62 5.96
N ALA A 617 2.71 -9.38 6.18
CA ALA A 617 3.43 -8.98 7.38
C ALA A 617 2.91 -7.66 8.00
N GLY A 618 2.18 -6.84 7.25
CA GLY A 618 1.76 -5.52 7.71
C GLY A 618 2.92 -4.54 7.88
N THR A 619 2.66 -3.32 8.26
CA THR A 619 3.70 -2.29 8.40
C THR A 619 3.76 -1.65 9.78
N GLY A 620 2.71 -1.78 10.60
CA GLY A 620 2.59 -1.03 11.84
C GLY A 620 2.56 0.50 11.64
N ILE A 621 2.27 1.00 10.43
CA ILE A 621 2.22 2.44 10.17
C ILE A 621 0.92 3.02 10.71
N PRO A 622 0.98 4.20 11.38
CA PRO A 622 -0.14 4.76 12.14
C PRO A 622 -1.35 5.17 11.31
N TYR A 623 -1.21 5.31 10.02
CA TYR A 623 -2.25 5.87 9.17
C TYR A 623 -3.21 4.82 8.58
N GLY A 624 -3.32 3.66 9.21
CA GLY A 624 -4.42 2.76 8.97
C GLY A 624 -4.26 1.74 7.85
N ASN A 625 -3.04 1.54 7.39
CA ASN A 625 -2.80 0.64 6.27
C ASN A 625 -2.54 -0.80 6.67
N SER A 626 -2.28 -1.04 7.94
CA SER A 626 -2.06 -2.38 8.45
C SER A 626 -2.98 -2.64 9.62
N ILE A 627 -4.06 -3.35 9.34
CA ILE A 627 -5.03 -3.77 10.37
C ILE A 627 -4.38 -4.78 11.30
N THR A 628 -3.51 -5.64 10.75
CA THR A 628 -2.78 -6.66 11.51
C THR A 628 -1.34 -6.77 11.00
N GLU A 629 -0.42 -7.01 11.90
CA GLU A 629 0.96 -7.36 11.56
C GLU A 629 1.11 -8.88 11.43
N GLY A 630 2.10 -9.32 10.66
CA GLY A 630 2.38 -10.72 10.42
C GLY A 630 3.83 -10.98 10.04
N ASP A 631 4.10 -12.24 9.72
CA ASP A 631 5.40 -12.70 9.23
C ASP A 631 5.25 -13.89 8.25
N LEU A 632 4.14 -13.90 7.48
CA LEU A 632 3.73 -15.04 6.67
C LEU A 632 4.12 -14.85 5.22
N LEU A 633 5.10 -15.61 4.73
CA LEU A 633 5.41 -15.70 3.32
C LEU A 633 4.58 -16.83 2.71
N TRP A 634 3.69 -16.49 1.81
CA TRP A 634 2.85 -17.41 1.07
C TRP A 634 3.35 -17.61 -0.35
N ALA A 635 3.23 -18.83 -0.88
CA ALA A 635 3.36 -19.10 -2.30
C ALA A 635 2.16 -19.87 -2.84
N PHE A 636 1.80 -19.57 -4.06
CA PHE A 636 0.64 -20.11 -4.78
C PHE A 636 1.08 -20.74 -6.10
N LYS A 637 0.39 -21.80 -6.52
CA LYS A 637 0.56 -22.43 -7.82
C LYS A 637 -0.75 -23.06 -8.29
N LEU A 638 -0.86 -23.41 -9.55
CA LEU A 638 -1.99 -24.19 -10.04
C LEU A 638 -2.05 -25.55 -9.35
N GLY A 639 -3.23 -25.92 -8.86
CA GLY A 639 -3.44 -27.15 -8.09
C GLY A 639 -2.80 -27.12 -6.69
N GLY A 640 -2.44 -25.94 -6.18
CA GLY A 640 -1.97 -25.77 -4.81
C GLY A 640 -3.07 -26.17 -3.82
N ASN A 641 -2.70 -26.99 -2.83
CA ASN A 641 -3.65 -27.55 -1.86
C ASN A 641 -3.05 -27.61 -0.45
N PHE A 642 -2.18 -26.65 -0.15
CA PHE A 642 -1.57 -26.55 1.16
C PHE A 642 -2.65 -26.53 2.24
N LYS A 643 -2.53 -27.46 3.19
CA LYS A 643 -3.37 -27.57 4.37
C LYS A 643 -2.50 -27.41 5.60
N THR A 644 -3.03 -26.74 6.60
CA THR A 644 -2.34 -26.68 7.89
C THR A 644 -2.35 -28.06 8.56
N ALA A 645 -1.47 -28.24 9.53
CA ALA A 645 -1.33 -29.47 10.29
C ALA A 645 -2.64 -29.94 10.97
N SER A 646 -3.62 -29.06 11.15
CA SER A 646 -4.95 -29.38 11.67
C SER A 646 -5.90 -30.02 10.66
N GLY A 647 -5.49 -30.14 9.38
CA GLY A 647 -6.31 -30.80 8.34
C GLY A 647 -7.57 -30.02 7.93
N SER A 648 -7.82 -28.85 8.47
CA SER A 648 -8.92 -28.00 8.02
C SER A 648 -8.58 -27.40 6.67
N SER A 649 -9.55 -27.40 5.76
CA SER A 649 -9.46 -26.65 4.51
C SER A 649 -9.62 -25.13 4.73
N GLU A 650 -9.96 -24.75 5.94
CA GLU A 650 -9.89 -23.38 6.37
C GLU A 650 -8.41 -23.03 6.47
N LEU A 651 -8.05 -21.95 5.81
CA LEU A 651 -6.82 -21.25 6.08
C LEU A 651 -6.67 -21.20 7.60
N PRO A 652 -5.45 -21.48 8.13
CA PRO A 652 -5.24 -21.05 9.47
C PRO A 652 -5.64 -19.58 9.43
N THR A 653 -6.69 -19.24 10.13
CA THR A 653 -6.77 -17.90 10.66
C THR A 653 -5.44 -17.76 11.37
N PRO A 654 -4.45 -17.02 10.87
CA PRO A 654 -3.27 -16.78 11.64
C PRO A 654 -3.87 -16.30 12.92
N ALA A 655 -3.58 -16.96 14.02
CA ALA A 655 -3.96 -16.42 15.31
C ALA A 655 -3.52 -14.98 15.20
N PRO A 656 -4.46 -13.99 15.12
CA PRO A 656 -4.15 -12.64 14.77
C PRO A 656 -2.92 -12.40 15.57
N LEU A 657 -1.81 -12.08 14.89
CA LEU A 657 -0.49 -12.06 15.51
C LEU A 657 -0.77 -11.38 16.78
N ALA A 658 -0.81 -12.10 17.83
CA ALA A 658 -1.64 -11.86 18.96
C ALA A 658 -1.45 -10.41 19.20
N LEU A 659 -2.38 -9.60 18.64
CA LEU A 659 -2.37 -8.16 18.69
C LEU A 659 -1.70 -7.94 19.99
N ARG A 660 -0.41 -7.67 20.02
CA ARG A 660 0.53 -7.96 21.09
C ARG A 660 -0.24 -8.03 22.37
N ARG A 661 -0.73 -9.22 22.74
CA ARG A 661 -1.74 -9.37 23.77
C ARG A 661 -1.25 -8.54 24.90
N PRO A 662 -2.03 -7.62 25.44
CA PRO A 662 -1.73 -7.14 26.76
C PRO A 662 -1.48 -8.41 27.55
N VAL A 663 -0.20 -8.64 27.90
CA VAL A 663 0.19 -9.79 28.68
C VAL A 663 -0.56 -9.64 29.98
N GLY A 664 -1.62 -10.39 30.11
CA GLY A 664 -2.34 -10.58 31.34
C GLY A 664 -2.96 -9.32 31.92
N ASN A 665 -4.17 -9.14 31.79
CA ASN A 665 -5.00 -9.08 32.98
C ASN A 665 -6.47 -9.30 32.60
N THR A 666 -6.92 -10.50 32.61
CA THR A 666 -8.36 -10.83 32.70
C THR A 666 -9.03 -10.10 33.87
N ALA A 667 -8.28 -9.70 34.89
CA ALA A 667 -8.79 -8.89 36.01
C ALA A 667 -9.03 -7.40 35.62
N ALA A 668 -8.27 -6.81 34.68
CA ALA A 668 -8.50 -5.43 34.26
C ALA A 668 -9.77 -5.30 33.42
N SER A 669 -10.15 -6.33 32.66
CA SER A 669 -11.39 -6.37 31.87
C SER A 669 -12.66 -6.28 32.73
N ALA A 670 -12.61 -6.75 33.96
CA ALA A 670 -13.76 -6.71 34.90
C ALA A 670 -14.02 -5.32 35.46
N LEU A 671 -13.08 -4.39 35.35
CA LEU A 671 -13.19 -3.02 35.86
C LEU A 671 -13.50 -1.97 34.78
N VAL A 672 -13.55 -2.38 33.52
CA VAL A 672 -13.91 -1.48 32.43
C VAL A 672 -15.41 -1.28 32.42
N PRO A 673 -15.93 -0.04 32.48
CA PRO A 673 -17.36 0.21 32.36
C PRO A 673 -17.95 -0.38 31.07
N PRO A 674 -19.22 -0.78 31.08
CA PRO A 674 -19.88 -1.26 29.87
C PRO A 674 -19.72 -0.26 28.70
N ASN A 675 -19.55 -0.77 27.51
CA ASN A 675 -19.36 0.01 26.29
C ASN A 675 -18.20 1.01 26.36
N THR A 676 -17.16 0.70 27.09
CA THR A 676 -15.98 1.56 27.25
C THR A 676 -14.75 0.85 26.71
N VAL A 677 -13.90 1.60 26.00
CA VAL A 677 -12.57 1.18 25.61
C VAL A 677 -11.55 2.05 26.34
N LEU A 678 -10.66 1.42 27.10
CA LEU A 678 -9.53 2.12 27.69
C LEU A 678 -8.40 2.20 26.67
N LEU A 679 -7.89 3.39 26.42
CA LEU A 679 -6.66 3.64 25.69
C LEU A 679 -5.51 3.40 26.66
N ALA A 680 -5.29 2.12 27.02
CA ALA A 680 -4.43 1.74 28.10
C ALA A 680 -3.02 1.43 27.59
N ARG A 681 -2.07 1.73 28.43
CA ARG A 681 -0.68 1.27 28.29
C ARG A 681 -0.51 -0.12 28.87
N SER A 682 0.47 -0.81 28.36
CA SER A 682 0.73 -2.21 28.65
C SER A 682 0.93 -2.52 30.14
N ASN A 683 0.65 -3.78 30.41
CA ASN A 683 1.03 -4.60 31.55
C ASN A 683 0.77 -3.97 32.93
N GLY A 684 -0.31 -4.29 33.51
CA GLY A 684 -0.77 -4.06 34.88
C GLY A 684 0.25 -4.20 36.05
N THR A 685 1.54 -3.93 35.79
CA THR A 685 2.53 -3.71 36.81
C THR A 685 2.85 -2.23 36.84
N ALA A 686 2.43 -1.57 37.86
CA ALA A 686 2.60 -0.16 38.13
C ALA A 686 4.06 0.28 38.33
N THR A 687 4.98 -0.09 37.49
CA THR A 687 6.34 0.42 37.52
C THR A 687 6.53 1.42 36.37
N ALA A 688 6.55 2.65 36.76
CA ALA A 688 6.55 3.86 35.96
C ALA A 688 7.80 4.12 35.10
N THR A 689 8.67 3.17 34.93
CA THR A 689 9.93 3.35 34.17
C THR A 689 9.88 2.93 32.72
N ALA A 690 8.73 2.47 32.26
CA ALA A 690 8.63 1.81 30.96
C ALA A 690 7.89 2.61 29.87
N ASP A 691 7.77 3.91 30.00
CA ASP A 691 6.95 4.72 29.09
C ASP A 691 7.53 4.87 27.67
N SER A 692 8.83 4.68 27.50
CA SER A 692 9.48 4.70 26.18
C SER A 692 9.49 3.35 25.46
N THR A 693 9.15 2.27 26.17
CA THR A 693 9.25 0.90 25.67
C THR A 693 7.96 0.08 25.83
N ALA A 694 6.95 0.62 26.50
CA ALA A 694 5.70 -0.08 26.74
C ALA A 694 4.84 -0.09 25.47
N THR A 695 4.51 -1.25 24.98
CA THR A 695 3.50 -1.44 23.94
C THR A 695 2.13 -1.11 24.50
N GLY A 696 1.51 -0.04 24.02
CA GLY A 696 0.14 0.31 24.37
C GLY A 696 -0.84 -0.81 24.02
N ALA A 697 -1.94 -0.89 24.74
CA ALA A 697 -3.03 -1.80 24.45
C ALA A 697 -4.36 -1.08 24.56
N MET A 698 -5.28 -1.40 23.64
CA MET A 698 -6.69 -1.06 23.78
C MET A 698 -7.39 -2.14 24.63
N VAL A 699 -8.15 -1.74 25.64
CA VAL A 699 -8.84 -2.69 26.53
C VAL A 699 -10.34 -2.39 26.61
N PRO A 700 -11.21 -3.28 26.15
CA PRO A 700 -10.87 -4.51 25.40
C PRO A 700 -10.33 -4.21 23.99
N SER A 701 -9.52 -5.10 23.45
CA SER A 701 -9.03 -4.98 22.07
C SER A 701 -10.10 -5.21 21.02
N THR A 702 -11.17 -5.88 21.39
CA THR A 702 -12.39 -6.04 20.59
C THR A 702 -13.60 -5.83 21.49
N LEU A 703 -14.42 -4.86 21.16
CA LEU A 703 -15.69 -4.58 21.82
C LEU A 703 -16.84 -4.87 20.87
N THR A 704 -17.76 -5.74 21.26
CA THR A 704 -18.95 -6.04 20.45
C THR A 704 -20.16 -5.34 21.05
N VAL A 705 -20.86 -4.54 20.25
CA VAL A 705 -22.02 -3.75 20.68
C VAL A 705 -23.15 -3.79 19.65
N PRO A 706 -24.41 -3.66 20.04
CA PRO A 706 -25.52 -3.43 19.11
C PRO A 706 -25.42 -2.09 18.37
N VAL A 707 -26.03 -2.04 17.18
CA VAL A 707 -26.24 -0.77 16.45
C VAL A 707 -26.99 0.24 17.33
N GLY A 708 -26.57 1.49 17.30
CA GLY A 708 -27.13 2.56 18.13
C GLY A 708 -26.45 2.71 19.49
N THR A 709 -25.46 1.87 19.81
CA THR A 709 -24.71 1.97 21.07
C THR A 709 -23.70 3.12 21.01
N THR A 710 -23.64 3.90 22.07
CA THR A 710 -22.58 4.87 22.31
C THR A 710 -21.41 4.18 23.01
N VAL A 711 -20.25 4.23 22.40
CA VAL A 711 -18.99 3.70 22.96
C VAL A 711 -18.15 4.85 23.49
N THR A 712 -17.61 4.68 24.68
CA THR A 712 -16.71 5.64 25.34
C THR A 712 -15.28 5.19 25.15
N PHE A 713 -14.43 6.05 24.61
CA PHE A 713 -12.96 5.89 24.57
C PHE A 713 -12.39 6.73 25.69
N LEU A 714 -11.64 6.11 26.59
CA LEU A 714 -11.13 6.77 27.81
C LEU A 714 -9.61 6.59 27.87
N ASN A 715 -8.87 7.70 27.93
CA ASN A 715 -7.50 7.67 28.38
C ASN A 715 -7.50 7.66 29.92
N PRO A 716 -7.17 6.54 30.59
CA PRO A 716 -7.25 6.46 32.04
C PRO A 716 -6.33 7.49 32.70
N GLY A 717 -6.91 8.31 33.56
CA GLY A 717 -6.22 9.41 34.22
C GLY A 717 -5.22 8.98 35.30
N PRO A 718 -4.59 9.95 35.98
CA PRO A 718 -3.49 9.74 36.88
C PRO A 718 -3.81 8.97 38.16
N THR A 719 -5.06 8.60 38.41
CA THR A 719 -5.44 7.84 39.62
C THR A 719 -4.76 6.47 39.73
N THR A 720 -4.26 5.94 38.64
CA THR A 720 -3.46 4.71 38.59
C THR A 720 -1.95 4.95 38.33
N PHE A 721 -1.57 6.20 37.98
CA PHE A 721 -0.21 6.55 37.54
C PHE A 721 0.27 7.89 38.12
N ALA A 722 -0.16 8.26 39.31
CA ALA A 722 -0.06 9.58 39.92
C ALA A 722 1.36 10.16 40.09
N THR A 723 2.42 9.46 39.65
CA THR A 723 3.80 9.91 39.85
C THR A 723 4.64 9.98 38.57
N ASN A 724 4.05 9.76 37.37
CA ASN A 724 4.81 9.81 36.15
C ASN A 724 4.55 11.11 35.35
N PRO A 725 5.53 12.05 35.32
CA PRO A 725 5.42 13.29 34.56
C PRO A 725 5.39 13.08 33.02
N ASN A 726 5.58 11.84 32.54
CA ASN A 726 5.61 11.49 31.13
C ASN A 726 4.32 10.88 30.62
N LEU A 727 3.22 11.01 31.36
CA LEU A 727 1.90 10.59 30.86
C LEU A 727 1.56 11.36 29.59
N LYS A 728 1.38 10.64 28.49
CA LYS A 728 1.12 11.21 27.16
C LYS A 728 -0.36 11.16 26.84
N ALA A 729 -0.78 12.12 26.00
CA ALA A 729 -2.04 12.01 25.31
C ALA A 729 -2.07 10.75 24.45
N HIS A 730 -3.23 10.11 24.32
CA HIS A 730 -3.52 9.01 23.44
C HIS A 730 -4.61 9.40 22.47
N CYS A 731 -4.64 8.79 21.32
CA CYS A 731 -5.72 9.01 20.34
C CYS A 731 -6.52 7.71 20.14
N ALA A 732 -7.76 7.84 19.75
CA ALA A 732 -8.48 6.78 19.10
C ALA A 732 -8.71 7.20 17.64
N THR A 733 -7.82 6.82 16.74
CA THR A 733 -7.94 7.15 15.31
C THR A 733 -8.67 6.03 14.61
N GLN A 734 -9.90 6.29 14.18
CA GLN A 734 -10.64 5.34 13.39
C GLN A 734 -10.10 5.35 11.96
N PHE A 735 -9.86 4.15 11.40
CA PHE A 735 -9.18 4.00 10.13
C PHE A 735 -10.06 4.44 8.95
N PHE A 736 -10.52 3.58 8.19
CA PHE A 736 -11.04 3.72 6.86
C PHE A 736 -12.10 4.81 6.67
N GLU A 737 -13.08 4.91 7.55
CA GLU A 737 -14.19 5.84 7.40
C GLU A 737 -13.94 7.23 8.01
N GLY A 738 -12.87 7.38 8.78
CA GLY A 738 -12.54 8.65 9.41
C GLY A 738 -13.61 9.16 10.39
N LEU A 739 -14.31 8.26 11.07
CA LEU A 739 -15.46 8.60 11.90
C LEU A 739 -15.09 9.39 13.15
N PHE A 740 -13.90 9.17 13.68
CA PHE A 740 -13.41 9.90 14.84
C PHE A 740 -11.87 9.85 14.93
N ASN A 741 -11.30 10.86 15.56
CA ASN A 741 -9.87 10.95 15.82
C ASN A 741 -9.58 11.82 17.05
N PRO A 742 -10.16 11.53 18.23
CA PRO A 742 -9.89 12.31 19.42
C PRO A 742 -8.47 12.09 19.93
N LYS A 743 -7.80 13.17 20.31
CA LYS A 743 -6.57 13.17 21.11
C LYS A 743 -6.93 13.46 22.55
N LEU A 744 -6.78 12.48 23.40
CA LEU A 744 -7.23 12.51 24.78
C LEU A 744 -6.05 12.63 25.74
N ASN A 745 -6.02 13.66 26.57
CA ASN A 745 -5.08 13.75 27.68
C ASN A 745 -5.44 12.73 28.77
N PRO A 746 -4.55 12.42 29.69
CA PRO A 746 -4.84 11.53 30.81
C PRO A 746 -6.08 11.99 31.58
N GLY A 747 -7.07 11.11 31.73
CA GLY A 747 -8.35 11.36 32.38
C GLY A 747 -9.48 11.86 31.44
N GLU A 748 -9.18 12.19 30.20
CA GLU A 748 -10.19 12.61 29.23
C GLU A 748 -10.84 11.41 28.54
N SER A 749 -12.07 11.63 28.08
CA SER A 749 -12.83 10.64 27.33
C SER A 749 -13.53 11.25 26.12
N PHE A 750 -13.79 10.42 25.13
CA PHE A 750 -14.56 10.74 23.94
C PHE A 750 -15.64 9.69 23.73
N GLN A 751 -16.79 10.09 23.22
CA GLN A 751 -17.92 9.20 22.97
C GLN A 751 -18.31 9.23 21.50
N TYR A 752 -18.57 8.04 20.95
CA TYR A 752 -19.06 7.89 19.59
C TYR A 752 -20.22 6.90 19.54
N THR A 753 -21.30 7.27 18.84
CA THR A 753 -22.48 6.40 18.65
C THR A 753 -22.39 5.70 17.30
N PHE A 754 -22.28 4.38 17.32
CA PHE A 754 -22.22 3.58 16.10
C PHE A 754 -23.61 3.34 15.54
N THR A 755 -23.94 4.02 14.45
CA THR A 755 -25.28 3.99 13.82
C THR A 755 -25.42 2.94 12.71
N ARG A 756 -24.36 2.21 12.37
CA ARG A 756 -24.34 1.17 11.34
C ARG A 756 -23.64 -0.08 11.85
N ALA A 757 -24.13 -1.24 11.43
CA ALA A 757 -23.42 -2.51 11.65
C ALA A 757 -22.14 -2.56 10.82
N GLY A 758 -21.10 -3.17 11.38
CA GLY A 758 -19.79 -3.31 10.71
C GLY A 758 -18.66 -3.53 11.69
N GLU A 759 -17.48 -3.66 11.20
CA GLU A 759 -16.24 -3.72 11.98
C GLU A 759 -15.50 -2.39 11.82
N TYR A 760 -15.23 -1.72 12.94
CA TYR A 760 -14.61 -0.41 12.98
C TYR A 760 -13.26 -0.53 13.67
N PHE A 761 -12.21 -0.44 12.89
CA PHE A 761 -10.82 -0.52 13.37
C PHE A 761 -10.32 0.87 13.75
N TYR A 762 -9.55 0.93 14.81
CA TYR A 762 -8.91 2.17 15.27
C TYR A 762 -7.56 1.88 15.91
N ASN A 763 -6.67 2.86 15.94
CA ASN A 763 -5.38 2.77 16.61
C ASN A 763 -5.10 4.02 17.45
N ASP A 764 -3.97 3.98 18.16
CA ASP A 764 -3.42 5.15 18.81
C ASP A 764 -2.53 5.94 17.83
N CYS A 765 -2.78 7.23 17.63
CA CYS A 765 -1.98 8.06 16.75
C CYS A 765 -0.56 8.34 17.30
N THR A 766 -0.35 8.17 18.60
CA THR A 766 0.95 8.37 19.24
C THR A 766 1.79 7.10 19.28
N ASP A 767 1.13 5.94 19.14
CA ASP A 767 1.76 4.63 19.02
C ASP A 767 0.89 3.73 18.12
N PRO A 768 1.28 3.52 16.88
CA PRO A 768 0.46 2.79 15.90
C PRO A 768 0.28 1.30 16.19
N ARG A 769 1.03 0.76 17.13
CA ARG A 769 1.03 -0.67 17.43
C ARG A 769 -0.23 -1.19 18.13
N PRO A 770 -0.86 -0.46 19.08
CA PRO A 770 -2.13 -0.90 19.62
C PRO A 770 -3.25 -0.61 18.62
N THR A 771 -3.86 -1.65 18.13
CA THR A 771 -5.10 -1.57 17.37
C THR A 771 -6.25 -2.10 18.18
N GLY A 772 -7.41 -1.46 18.05
CA GLY A 772 -8.66 -1.92 18.61
C GLY A 772 -9.71 -2.12 17.53
N LYS A 773 -10.75 -2.85 17.86
CA LYS A 773 -11.88 -3.09 16.99
C LYS A 773 -13.20 -2.97 17.74
N VAL A 774 -14.13 -2.18 17.21
CA VAL A 774 -15.54 -2.22 17.63
C VAL A 774 -16.31 -3.01 16.58
N VAL A 775 -16.93 -4.11 16.99
CA VAL A 775 -17.82 -4.92 16.16
C VAL A 775 -19.24 -4.50 16.49
N VAL A 776 -19.88 -3.84 15.55
CA VAL A 776 -21.26 -3.36 15.71
C VAL A 776 -22.20 -4.36 15.05
N VAL A 777 -23.02 -5.00 15.83
CA VAL A 777 -23.94 -6.04 15.34
C VAL A 777 -25.34 -5.48 15.14
N GLY A 778 -25.91 -5.75 13.98
CA GLY A 778 -27.32 -5.47 13.74
C GLY A 778 -28.18 -6.44 14.56
N VAL A 779 -29.23 -5.93 15.18
CA VAL A 779 -30.28 -6.76 15.78
C VAL A 779 -31.41 -6.87 14.78
N PRO A 780 -31.67 -8.05 14.19
CA PRO A 780 -32.73 -8.18 13.20
C PRO A 780 -34.10 -7.90 13.84
N GLN A 781 -34.83 -6.98 13.22
CA GLN A 781 -36.25 -6.78 13.52
C GLN A 781 -37.07 -7.69 12.62
N ASP A 782 -37.78 -8.64 13.19
CA ASP A 782 -38.62 -9.55 12.43
C ASP A 782 -39.89 -8.82 11.91
N LEU A 783 -40.20 -9.10 10.65
CA LEU A 783 -41.39 -8.58 9.95
C LEU A 783 -42.25 -9.75 9.49
N PRO A 784 -43.10 -10.30 10.34
CA PRO A 784 -43.91 -11.47 10.00
C PRO A 784 -44.80 -11.23 8.76
N GLY A 785 -44.73 -12.12 7.78
CA GLY A 785 -45.54 -12.05 6.56
C GLY A 785 -45.12 -10.99 5.54
N ALA A 786 -44.01 -10.30 5.76
CA ALA A 786 -43.51 -9.29 4.83
C ALA A 786 -42.73 -9.89 3.64
N LEU A 787 -42.28 -11.14 3.75
CA LEU A 787 -41.45 -11.82 2.74
C LEU A 787 -42.30 -12.72 1.85
N GLN A 788 -42.06 -12.65 0.56
CA GLN A 788 -42.62 -13.54 -0.45
C GLN A 788 -41.54 -13.93 -1.47
N PHE A 789 -41.52 -15.19 -1.86
CA PHE A 789 -40.74 -15.63 -3.01
C PHE A 789 -41.62 -15.76 -4.27
N VAL A 790 -41.06 -15.37 -5.41
CA VAL A 790 -41.77 -15.38 -6.68
C VAL A 790 -40.92 -16.13 -7.73
N PRO A 791 -41.39 -17.25 -8.25
CA PRO A 791 -42.60 -17.98 -7.85
C PRO A 791 -42.47 -18.62 -6.47
N GLY A 792 -43.57 -18.86 -5.77
CA GLY A 792 -43.59 -19.52 -4.46
C GLY A 792 -43.18 -20.99 -4.48
N ILE A 793 -42.85 -21.51 -5.64
CA ILE A 793 -42.26 -22.86 -5.84
C ILE A 793 -40.85 -22.65 -6.40
N LEU A 794 -39.85 -23.12 -5.65
CA LEU A 794 -38.46 -23.11 -6.08
C LEU A 794 -38.10 -24.48 -6.65
N SER A 795 -37.98 -24.57 -7.98
CA SER A 795 -37.46 -25.76 -8.62
C SER A 795 -35.93 -25.75 -8.54
N MET A 796 -35.38 -26.75 -7.88
CA MET A 796 -33.94 -27.02 -7.81
C MET A 796 -33.57 -28.21 -8.74
N ARG A 797 -34.44 -28.53 -9.71
CA ARG A 797 -34.16 -29.55 -10.70
C ARG A 797 -33.12 -29.04 -11.70
N PRO A 798 -32.08 -29.84 -12.00
CA PRO A 798 -31.13 -29.49 -13.03
C PRO A 798 -31.78 -29.45 -14.41
N ALA A 799 -31.39 -28.50 -15.25
CA ALA A 799 -31.95 -28.37 -16.60
C ALA A 799 -31.75 -29.61 -17.51
N ASN A 800 -30.81 -30.50 -17.13
CA ASN A 800 -30.41 -31.67 -17.94
C ASN A 800 -30.54 -33.00 -17.21
N GLY A 801 -31.25 -33.10 -16.09
CA GLY A 801 -31.40 -34.34 -15.32
C GLY A 801 -30.13 -34.83 -14.57
N VAL A 802 -29.06 -34.03 -14.54
CA VAL A 802 -27.82 -34.33 -13.81
C VAL A 802 -27.74 -33.40 -12.60
N HIS A 803 -27.64 -33.94 -11.40
CA HIS A 803 -27.72 -33.22 -10.11
C HIS A 803 -26.62 -32.17 -9.86
N THR A 804 -25.81 -31.80 -10.84
CA THR A 804 -24.67 -30.90 -10.67
C THR A 804 -24.89 -29.49 -11.31
N ASN A 805 -26.06 -29.23 -11.90
CA ASN A 805 -26.29 -27.98 -12.67
C ASN A 805 -27.65 -27.33 -12.39
N VAL A 806 -27.95 -27.01 -11.14
CA VAL A 806 -29.08 -26.13 -10.84
C VAL A 806 -28.74 -24.70 -11.26
N GLN A 807 -29.48 -24.17 -12.22
CA GLN A 807 -29.27 -22.80 -12.72
C GLN A 807 -30.46 -21.89 -12.43
N GLY A 808 -30.16 -20.58 -12.40
CA GLY A 808 -31.17 -19.54 -12.28
C GLY A 808 -31.20 -18.88 -10.89
N LEU A 809 -32.11 -17.93 -10.78
CA LEU A 809 -32.22 -17.09 -9.60
C LEU A 809 -33.52 -17.39 -8.83
N ALA A 810 -33.42 -17.36 -7.50
CA ALA A 810 -34.58 -17.30 -6.61
C ALA A 810 -34.87 -15.84 -6.29
N THR A 811 -36.07 -15.36 -6.54
CA THR A 811 -36.44 -13.96 -6.30
C THR A 811 -37.26 -13.84 -5.02
N ALA A 812 -36.80 -13.02 -4.11
CA ALA A 812 -37.46 -12.64 -2.86
C ALA A 812 -37.98 -11.21 -2.96
N MET A 813 -39.18 -10.97 -2.42
CA MET A 813 -39.80 -9.65 -2.29
C MET A 813 -40.09 -9.39 -0.81
N LEU A 814 -39.44 -8.43 -0.23
CA LEU A 814 -39.60 -8.03 1.18
C LEU A 814 -40.33 -6.68 1.24
N LYS A 815 -41.52 -6.64 1.83
CA LYS A 815 -42.24 -5.42 2.12
C LYS A 815 -41.52 -4.62 3.21
N VAL A 816 -41.30 -3.35 2.94
CA VAL A 816 -40.52 -2.47 3.80
C VAL A 816 -41.46 -1.45 4.47
N PRO A 817 -41.40 -1.25 5.79
CA PRO A 817 -42.22 -0.25 6.46
C PRO A 817 -41.90 1.18 6.00
N VAL A 818 -42.88 2.09 6.09
CA VAL A 818 -42.67 3.50 5.76
C VAL A 818 -41.61 4.11 6.66
N GLY A 819 -40.77 4.99 6.10
CA GLY A 819 -39.70 5.66 6.83
C GLY A 819 -38.37 4.91 6.86
N TYR A 820 -38.25 3.75 6.18
CA TYR A 820 -37.03 3.01 6.02
C TYR A 820 -36.45 3.21 4.62
N THR A 821 -35.15 3.49 4.55
CA THR A 821 -34.41 3.61 3.29
C THR A 821 -33.44 2.46 3.18
N PHE A 822 -33.42 1.77 2.05
CA PHE A 822 -32.53 0.63 1.83
C PHE A 822 -31.05 1.01 1.92
N ASP A 823 -30.30 0.23 2.69
CA ASP A 823 -28.88 0.48 3.00
C ASP A 823 -27.96 -0.72 2.67
N GLY A 824 -28.45 -1.64 1.86
CA GLY A 824 -27.65 -2.76 1.35
C GLY A 824 -27.68 -4.03 2.23
N ASN A 825 -26.66 -4.88 2.01
CA ASN A 825 -26.40 -6.13 2.72
C ASN A 825 -27.61 -7.07 2.84
N VAL A 826 -28.10 -7.57 1.70
CA VAL A 826 -29.21 -8.52 1.66
C VAL A 826 -28.69 -9.95 1.70
N GLN A 827 -29.16 -10.75 2.63
CA GLN A 827 -28.71 -12.12 2.87
C GLN A 827 -29.89 -13.09 3.00
N LEU A 828 -29.70 -14.28 2.51
CA LEU A 828 -30.63 -15.41 2.63
C LEU A 828 -30.06 -16.46 3.57
N LYS A 829 -30.84 -16.90 4.52
CA LYS A 829 -30.57 -18.06 5.37
C LYS A 829 -31.46 -19.23 4.94
N THR A 830 -30.86 -20.39 4.75
CA THR A 830 -31.52 -21.63 4.40
C THR A 830 -31.53 -22.57 5.61
N PRO A 831 -32.44 -23.55 5.68
CA PRO A 831 -32.59 -24.41 6.85
C PRO A 831 -31.39 -25.29 7.18
N LEU A 832 -30.63 -25.72 6.16
CA LEU A 832 -29.53 -26.67 6.32
C LEU A 832 -28.14 -26.01 6.41
N SER A 833 -28.08 -24.69 6.41
CA SER A 833 -26.82 -23.97 6.47
C SER A 833 -26.75 -22.97 7.62
N THR A 834 -25.59 -22.86 8.25
CA THR A 834 -25.25 -21.77 9.14
C THR A 834 -24.69 -20.57 8.34
N THR A 835 -24.28 -20.80 7.11
CA THR A 835 -23.79 -19.76 6.20
C THR A 835 -24.94 -18.94 5.65
N LEU A 836 -24.75 -17.61 5.59
CA LEU A 836 -25.67 -16.68 4.96
C LEU A 836 -25.26 -16.48 3.50
N PHE A 837 -26.22 -16.51 2.58
CA PHE A 837 -25.98 -16.37 1.15
C PHE A 837 -26.29 -14.93 0.71
N PRO A 838 -25.32 -14.17 0.17
CA PRO A 838 -25.58 -12.82 -0.29
C PRO A 838 -26.47 -12.78 -1.51
N ALA A 839 -27.27 -11.73 -1.64
CA ALA A 839 -28.06 -11.50 -2.84
C ALA A 839 -27.17 -11.18 -4.03
N VAL A 840 -27.52 -11.71 -5.21
CA VAL A 840 -26.89 -11.37 -6.50
C VAL A 840 -27.29 -9.95 -6.92
N THR A 841 -28.56 -9.61 -6.74
CA THR A 841 -29.08 -8.26 -6.96
C THR A 841 -30.05 -7.90 -5.83
N ALA A 842 -30.11 -6.60 -5.51
CA ALA A 842 -31.06 -6.06 -4.57
C ALA A 842 -31.48 -4.65 -4.99
N THR A 843 -32.79 -4.42 -5.16
CA THR A 843 -33.32 -3.15 -5.67
C THR A 843 -34.65 -2.82 -4.99
N MET A 844 -34.84 -1.57 -4.61
CA MET A 844 -36.15 -1.09 -4.14
C MET A 844 -37.08 -0.80 -5.31
N THR A 845 -38.37 -1.07 -5.13
CA THR A 845 -39.42 -0.56 -6.04
C THR A 845 -39.45 0.99 -6.01
N SER A 846 -39.91 1.58 -7.10
CA SER A 846 -39.96 3.05 -7.26
C SER A 846 -40.75 3.80 -6.20
N ASP A 847 -41.69 3.14 -5.54
CA ASP A 847 -42.48 3.66 -4.42
C ASP A 847 -41.79 3.47 -3.05
N GLY A 848 -40.62 2.84 -3.05
CA GLY A 848 -39.87 2.57 -1.81
C GLY A 848 -40.50 1.53 -0.88
N ALA A 849 -41.55 0.82 -1.32
CA ALA A 849 -42.33 -0.05 -0.44
C ALA A 849 -41.89 -1.50 -0.44
N THR A 850 -41.13 -1.94 -1.44
CA THR A 850 -40.71 -3.33 -1.56
C THR A 850 -39.24 -3.46 -1.99
N LEU A 851 -38.47 -4.27 -1.28
CA LEU A 851 -37.14 -4.69 -1.68
C LEU A 851 -37.27 -5.98 -2.50
N ILE A 852 -36.74 -5.97 -3.72
CA ILE A 852 -36.63 -7.14 -4.59
C ILE A 852 -35.18 -7.61 -4.56
N ALA A 853 -34.95 -8.86 -4.17
CA ALA A 853 -33.62 -9.44 -4.10
C ALA A 853 -33.57 -10.79 -4.83
N THR A 854 -32.48 -11.08 -5.50
CA THR A 854 -32.27 -12.35 -6.17
C THR A 854 -31.10 -13.12 -5.61
N PHE A 855 -31.21 -14.43 -5.54
CA PHE A 855 -30.20 -15.35 -5.00
C PHE A 855 -29.90 -16.43 -6.01
N ASP A 856 -28.64 -16.80 -6.11
CA ASP A 856 -28.19 -17.86 -7.02
C ASP A 856 -28.62 -19.23 -6.49
N LYS A 857 -29.44 -19.93 -7.25
CA LYS A 857 -29.92 -21.28 -6.88
C LYS A 857 -28.79 -22.30 -6.78
N ALA A 858 -27.76 -22.19 -7.59
CA ALA A 858 -26.63 -23.11 -7.57
C ALA A 858 -25.85 -23.04 -6.24
N LEU A 859 -25.77 -21.86 -5.64
CA LEU A 859 -25.10 -21.66 -4.34
C LEU A 859 -25.90 -22.20 -3.16
N ILE A 860 -27.23 -22.17 -3.25
CA ILE A 860 -28.12 -22.55 -2.15
C ILE A 860 -28.66 -23.99 -2.23
N ASP A 861 -28.53 -24.66 -3.37
CA ASP A 861 -29.17 -25.97 -3.64
C ASP A 861 -28.83 -27.04 -2.59
N ASN A 862 -27.55 -27.21 -2.26
CA ASN A 862 -27.10 -28.19 -1.28
C ASN A 862 -27.60 -27.90 0.15
N ASN A 863 -28.13 -26.72 0.39
CA ASN A 863 -28.59 -26.24 1.69
C ASN A 863 -30.12 -26.09 1.75
N MET A 864 -30.82 -26.58 0.71
CA MET A 864 -32.25 -26.53 0.60
C MET A 864 -32.84 -27.97 0.69
N PRO A 865 -33.61 -28.30 1.71
CA PRO A 865 -34.34 -29.59 1.74
C PRO A 865 -35.47 -29.56 0.72
N GLU A 866 -35.85 -30.73 0.16
CA GLU A 866 -37.11 -30.88 -0.55
C GLU A 866 -38.28 -30.79 0.44
N GLY A 867 -39.33 -30.06 0.07
CA GLY A 867 -40.48 -29.94 0.97
C GLY A 867 -41.55 -28.99 0.48
N ALA A 868 -42.77 -29.18 1.01
CA ALA A 868 -43.92 -28.36 0.66
C ALA A 868 -43.93 -26.99 1.32
N ALA A 869 -43.21 -26.83 2.46
CA ALA A 869 -43.15 -25.60 3.24
C ALA A 869 -41.74 -25.47 3.87
N VAL A 870 -40.75 -25.07 3.06
CA VAL A 870 -39.37 -24.88 3.50
C VAL A 870 -39.20 -23.42 3.96
N PRO A 871 -38.83 -23.15 5.21
CA PRO A 871 -38.68 -21.79 5.71
C PRO A 871 -37.40 -21.16 5.17
N LEU A 872 -37.50 -20.01 4.58
CA LEU A 872 -36.40 -19.18 4.14
C LEU A 872 -36.42 -17.81 4.83
N VAL A 873 -35.34 -17.38 5.35
CA VAL A 873 -35.22 -16.07 6.02
C VAL A 873 -34.41 -15.13 5.15
N VAL A 874 -34.97 -13.98 4.81
CA VAL A 874 -34.24 -12.88 4.17
C VAL A 874 -34.02 -11.78 5.18
N THR A 875 -32.78 -11.29 5.24
CA THR A 875 -32.36 -10.18 6.11
C THR A 875 -31.75 -9.08 5.25
N ALA A 876 -32.07 -7.83 5.53
CA ALA A 876 -31.51 -6.68 4.80
C ALA A 876 -31.32 -5.48 5.73
N ASN A 877 -30.37 -4.62 5.40
CA ASN A 877 -30.10 -3.40 6.15
C ASN A 877 -30.86 -2.20 5.59
N PHE A 878 -31.37 -1.36 6.47
CA PHE A 878 -32.09 -0.14 6.18
C PHE A 878 -31.69 0.97 7.15
N MET A 879 -31.79 2.21 6.70
CA MET A 879 -31.71 3.38 7.58
C MET A 879 -33.10 3.81 8.02
N ASN A 880 -33.24 4.06 9.31
CA ASN A 880 -34.45 4.68 9.88
C ASN A 880 -34.04 5.69 10.95
N ALA A 881 -34.46 6.96 10.79
CA ALA A 881 -34.11 8.05 11.69
C ALA A 881 -32.58 8.16 11.97
N GLY A 882 -31.75 7.99 10.95
CA GLY A 882 -30.29 8.08 11.06
C GLY A 882 -29.57 6.84 11.66
N VAL A 883 -30.33 5.83 12.07
CA VAL A 883 -29.77 4.59 12.63
C VAL A 883 -30.01 3.41 11.69
N GLN A 884 -28.99 2.60 11.46
CA GLN A 884 -29.15 1.38 10.69
C GLN A 884 -29.99 0.36 11.44
N LYS A 885 -30.97 -0.17 10.78
CA LYS A 885 -31.81 -1.27 11.25
C LYS A 885 -31.65 -2.47 10.33
N GLN A 886 -31.57 -3.64 10.90
CA GLN A 886 -31.62 -4.88 10.15
C GLN A 886 -33.06 -5.41 10.18
N LEU A 887 -33.70 -5.52 9.03
CA LEU A 887 -35.03 -6.09 8.89
C LEU A 887 -34.89 -7.53 8.42
N SER A 888 -35.65 -8.44 9.03
CA SER A 888 -35.73 -9.84 8.61
C SER A 888 -37.17 -10.29 8.44
N SER A 889 -37.39 -11.26 7.57
CA SER A 889 -38.69 -11.91 7.42
C SER A 889 -38.53 -13.32 6.94
N THR A 890 -39.44 -14.19 7.35
CA THR A 890 -39.48 -15.59 6.97
C THR A 890 -40.65 -15.88 6.02
N ALA A 891 -40.37 -16.56 4.95
CA ALA A 891 -41.41 -17.14 4.07
C ALA A 891 -41.22 -18.64 3.91
N ASN A 892 -42.35 -19.38 3.88
CA ASN A 892 -42.35 -20.77 3.52
C ASN A 892 -42.51 -20.93 2.00
N VAL A 893 -41.61 -21.67 1.39
CA VAL A 893 -41.64 -21.97 -0.05
C VAL A 893 -41.73 -23.46 -0.28
N ARG A 894 -42.35 -23.86 -1.40
CA ARG A 894 -42.28 -25.25 -1.85
C ARG A 894 -40.97 -25.45 -2.62
N VAL A 895 -40.14 -26.37 -2.18
CA VAL A 895 -38.89 -26.76 -2.84
C VAL A 895 -39.07 -28.12 -3.51
N VAL A 896 -38.74 -28.19 -4.81
CA VAL A 896 -38.84 -29.42 -5.61
C VAL A 896 -37.43 -29.70 -6.15
N LYS A 897 -36.87 -30.83 -5.76
CA LYS A 897 -35.59 -31.36 -6.23
C LYS A 897 -35.75 -32.43 -7.33
#